data_a68b57a8154376c60600144ff29b7c7e
#
_entry.id   a68b57a8154376c60600144ff29b7c7e
#
_cell.length_a   1.000
_cell.length_b   1.000
_cell.length_c   1.000
_cell.angle_alpha   90.00
_cell.angle_beta   90.00
_cell.angle_gamma   90.00
#
_symmetry.space_group_name_H-M   'P 1'
#
loop_
_entity.id
_entity.type
_entity.pdbx_description
1 polymer ?
#
loop_
_entity_poly.entity_id
_entity_poly.type
_entity_poly.pdbx_seq_one_letter_code
_entity_poly.pdbx_strand_id
1 'polypeptide(L)'
;MGIKINENQNIFSIETKNTSYIFGVDNLGLIRHLYWGNRIDNINDFQMPVLNEVSTNDPVHEITPEEFPVYGGLRYKETCLKVNFSDKTREIVLRYEGYEINGQELIIKLKDNYYDFDVNLHYRSHYDYDLMERWVEIVNNTKNQVLVEKIHSAQFHIPYEGLNFSNTRGHWGAEQQRFTQKMSFGKVVIENRRGISTHNHNPHFILDKDATESTGEVYFGALKLSGNFKGVVEQTQYGETLVQMGINEFDFELSLEAGKSFIAPAIICGYTSRGFERMSHNLHKFANDNILRSGLRPVLYNSWEATEFKVTCNEQIKLAKKAKEIGAELFVVDDGWFGERDCIDNGLGDWYVNEEKFPNGLKPLIDEVKGLDMKFGIWVEPEMVNPLASLYKEHPDWIYHYETRVSDTSRGQYVLNMTKKEVKEFVYQMLDNLLSSYEIDYIKWDANRPISQAGVEKDIWYKHIEAIYDIVKELKKKHPDVLFEACASGGGRTDYGILGIFDDFWTSDNTDAYDRLKIQNSYSYIYPIKAMRAWVTDCPNFLSQRVIPMKFRYHSAMMGTLGIGCNILKLSEDEIELSKEMINEYKNIRHIVQEGSFYRLENTSENDYALFQYVKEGEVLLFAFLPQSKLGHRATRVKLRGLDGDKIYKFQINEEEIEKSGSYLMNQGIDIKLIGDYDSKIIKFICK
;
A
#
# COMPACT_ATOMS: atom_id res chain seq x y z
N MET A 1 -12.78 18.46 -18.33
CA MET A 1 -12.03 17.50 -19.11
C MET A 1 -10.58 17.55 -18.62
N GLY A 2 -10.00 16.42 -18.26
CA GLY A 2 -8.63 16.36 -17.71
C GLY A 2 -7.51 16.30 -18.75
N ILE A 3 -7.82 16.52 -20.03
CA ILE A 3 -6.85 16.46 -21.13
C ILE A 3 -7.03 17.68 -22.03
N LYS A 4 -5.94 18.37 -22.36
CA LYS A 4 -5.88 19.43 -23.37
C LYS A 4 -4.75 19.16 -24.35
N ILE A 5 -4.94 19.59 -25.61
CA ILE A 5 -3.96 19.40 -26.67
C ILE A 5 -3.81 20.70 -27.45
N ASN A 6 -2.57 21.08 -27.73
CA ASN A 6 -2.22 22.05 -28.77
C ASN A 6 -1.73 21.26 -29.99
N GLU A 7 -2.63 20.99 -30.94
CA GLU A 7 -2.35 20.19 -32.13
C GLU A 7 -1.28 20.82 -33.04
N ASN A 8 -1.21 22.16 -33.07
CA ASN A 8 -0.26 22.86 -33.94
C ASN A 8 1.20 22.65 -33.51
N GLN A 9 1.41 22.35 -32.21
CA GLN A 9 2.75 22.18 -31.64
C GLN A 9 2.97 20.78 -31.07
N ASN A 10 1.97 19.89 -31.17
CA ASN A 10 1.97 18.57 -30.54
C ASN A 10 2.33 18.64 -29.04
N ILE A 11 1.69 19.56 -28.32
CA ILE A 11 1.85 19.70 -26.86
C ILE A 11 0.60 19.17 -26.18
N PHE A 12 0.78 18.36 -25.14
CA PHE A 12 -0.26 17.66 -24.40
C PHE A 12 -0.21 18.07 -22.92
N SER A 13 -1.39 18.26 -22.33
CA SER A 13 -1.55 18.56 -20.91
C SER A 13 -2.51 17.57 -20.27
N ILE A 14 -2.06 16.92 -19.20
CA ILE A 14 -2.91 16.17 -18.27
C ILE A 14 -3.24 17.12 -17.14
N GLU A 15 -4.49 17.51 -17.04
CA GLU A 15 -4.95 18.47 -16.04
C GLU A 15 -5.74 17.79 -14.93
N THR A 16 -5.53 18.30 -13.74
CA THR A 16 -6.40 18.04 -12.59
C THR A 16 -7.02 19.36 -12.13
N LYS A 17 -7.75 19.34 -11.03
CA LYS A 17 -8.39 20.55 -10.51
C LYS A 17 -7.36 21.66 -10.21
N ASN A 18 -6.21 21.30 -9.64
CA ASN A 18 -5.21 22.27 -9.18
C ASN A 18 -3.82 22.07 -9.81
N THR A 19 -3.62 21.08 -10.68
CA THR A 19 -2.28 20.75 -11.22
C THR A 19 -2.31 20.52 -12.73
N SER A 20 -1.17 20.73 -13.38
CA SER A 20 -0.94 20.36 -14.77
C SER A 20 0.34 19.56 -14.93
N TYR A 21 0.31 18.53 -15.77
CA TYR A 21 1.45 17.77 -16.24
C TYR A 21 1.53 17.89 -17.76
N ILE A 22 2.60 18.51 -18.27
CA ILE A 22 2.68 18.95 -19.67
C ILE A 22 3.93 18.39 -20.34
N PHE A 23 3.76 17.88 -21.53
CA PHE A 23 4.83 17.36 -22.38
C PHE A 23 4.53 17.61 -23.84
N GLY A 24 5.50 17.44 -24.71
CA GLY A 24 5.33 17.69 -26.14
C GLY A 24 6.26 16.84 -26.99
N VAL A 25 6.06 16.90 -28.31
CA VAL A 25 6.86 16.21 -29.32
C VAL A 25 7.87 17.18 -29.92
N ASP A 26 9.16 16.83 -29.86
CA ASP A 26 10.21 17.64 -30.50
C ASP A 26 10.34 17.38 -32.01
N ASN A 27 11.22 18.14 -32.67
CA ASN A 27 11.46 18.01 -34.09
C ASN A 27 12.13 16.69 -34.51
N LEU A 28 12.59 15.88 -33.54
CA LEU A 28 13.12 14.54 -33.73
C LEU A 28 12.06 13.46 -33.52
N GLY A 29 10.82 13.84 -33.16
CA GLY A 29 9.75 12.91 -32.85
C GLY A 29 9.89 12.26 -31.47
N LEU A 30 10.62 12.87 -30.55
CA LEU A 30 10.80 12.40 -29.18
C LEU A 30 9.85 13.13 -28.22
N ILE A 31 9.38 12.43 -27.20
CA ILE A 31 8.48 13.01 -26.21
C ILE A 31 9.30 13.66 -25.10
N ARG A 32 9.13 14.97 -24.93
CA ARG A 32 9.84 15.79 -23.97
C ARG A 32 8.93 16.28 -22.86
N HIS A 33 9.36 16.09 -21.61
CA HIS A 33 8.72 16.72 -20.47
C HIS A 33 8.88 18.24 -20.52
N LEU A 34 7.81 18.97 -20.20
CA LEU A 34 7.81 20.45 -20.18
C LEU A 34 7.50 21.01 -18.80
N TYR A 35 6.54 20.41 -18.07
CA TYR A 35 6.10 20.98 -16.79
C TYR A 35 5.35 19.95 -15.94
N TRP A 36 5.56 19.99 -14.65
CA TRP A 36 4.75 19.34 -13.63
C TRP A 36 4.63 20.25 -12.42
N GLY A 37 3.43 20.72 -12.09
CA GLY A 37 3.26 21.69 -11.01
C GLY A 37 1.82 22.21 -10.86
N ASN A 38 1.69 23.41 -10.30
CA ASN A 38 0.39 24.06 -10.18
C ASN A 38 -0.27 24.24 -11.56
N ARG A 39 -1.60 24.27 -11.58
CA ARG A 39 -2.37 24.35 -12.83
C ARG A 39 -1.99 25.57 -13.67
N ILE A 40 -1.80 25.34 -14.94
CA ILE A 40 -1.63 26.35 -15.99
C ILE A 40 -2.79 26.20 -16.99
N ASP A 41 -3.61 27.24 -17.11
CA ASP A 41 -4.87 27.14 -17.84
C ASP A 41 -4.71 27.20 -19.36
N ASN A 42 -3.69 27.88 -19.88
CA ASN A 42 -3.47 28.05 -21.31
C ASN A 42 -2.27 27.24 -21.80
N ILE A 43 -2.55 26.09 -22.42
CA ILE A 43 -1.53 25.22 -23.02
C ILE A 43 -0.77 25.88 -24.18
N ASN A 44 -1.34 26.90 -24.81
CA ASN A 44 -0.72 27.59 -25.95
C ASN A 44 0.46 28.50 -25.54
N ASP A 45 0.64 28.74 -24.22
CA ASP A 45 1.80 29.48 -23.72
C ASP A 45 3.09 28.62 -23.72
N PHE A 46 2.94 27.31 -23.86
CA PHE A 46 4.07 26.37 -23.91
C PHE A 46 4.69 26.28 -25.30
N GLN A 47 6.00 26.18 -25.32
CA GLN A 47 6.78 25.91 -26.51
C GLN A 47 7.84 24.86 -26.20
N MET A 48 8.26 24.11 -27.22
CA MET A 48 9.37 23.18 -27.06
C MET A 48 10.64 23.95 -26.69
N PRO A 49 11.43 23.49 -25.70
CA PRO A 49 12.64 24.18 -25.28
C PRO A 49 13.66 24.23 -26.42
N VAL A 50 14.25 25.39 -26.62
CA VAL A 50 15.39 25.55 -27.51
C VAL A 50 16.62 25.07 -26.76
N LEU A 51 17.23 24.01 -27.25
CA LEU A 51 18.48 23.47 -26.70
C LEU A 51 19.64 24.27 -27.27
N ASN A 52 20.52 24.78 -26.43
CA ASN A 52 21.80 25.30 -26.87
C ASN A 52 22.64 24.16 -27.46
N GLU A 53 23.46 24.48 -28.45
CA GLU A 53 24.45 23.53 -28.92
C GLU A 53 25.34 23.09 -27.76
N VAL A 54 25.37 21.81 -27.51
CA VAL A 54 26.22 21.18 -26.51
C VAL A 54 27.49 20.66 -27.16
N SER A 55 28.48 20.37 -26.35
CA SER A 55 29.70 19.78 -26.84
C SER A 55 29.41 18.40 -27.46
N THR A 56 30.28 17.94 -28.33
CA THR A 56 30.18 16.60 -28.92
C THR A 56 30.20 15.46 -27.90
N ASN A 57 30.57 15.75 -26.65
CA ASN A 57 30.62 14.80 -25.54
C ASN A 57 29.35 14.75 -24.71
N ASP A 58 28.44 15.73 -24.87
CA ASP A 58 27.15 15.81 -24.18
C ASP A 58 26.02 15.76 -25.21
N PRO A 59 25.60 14.57 -25.63
CA PRO A 59 24.58 14.44 -26.67
C PRO A 59 23.23 14.92 -26.19
N VAL A 60 22.42 15.48 -27.11
CA VAL A 60 21.11 16.03 -26.89
C VAL A 60 20.19 15.05 -26.09
N HIS A 61 20.27 13.76 -26.36
CA HIS A 61 19.47 12.75 -25.67
C HIS A 61 19.84 12.59 -24.20
N GLU A 62 21.07 12.94 -23.82
CA GLU A 62 21.49 12.86 -22.42
C GLU A 62 20.97 14.01 -21.58
N ILE A 63 20.93 15.22 -22.16
CA ILE A 63 20.57 16.45 -21.45
C ILE A 63 19.09 16.79 -21.50
N THR A 64 18.31 16.17 -22.38
CA THR A 64 16.89 16.49 -22.54
C THR A 64 15.99 15.65 -21.64
N PRO A 65 14.90 16.25 -21.11
CA PRO A 65 13.94 15.55 -20.25
C PRO A 65 13.00 14.67 -21.07
N GLU A 66 13.41 13.46 -21.42
CA GLU A 66 12.54 12.49 -22.10
C GLU A 66 11.51 11.90 -21.16
N GLU A 67 10.26 11.76 -21.63
CA GLU A 67 9.18 11.12 -20.87
C GLU A 67 9.40 9.60 -20.69
N PHE A 68 10.04 8.95 -21.66
CA PHE A 68 10.28 7.51 -21.63
C PHE A 68 11.60 7.15 -22.36
N PRO A 69 12.76 7.35 -21.71
CA PRO A 69 14.03 7.01 -22.30
C PRO A 69 14.19 5.49 -22.46
N VAL A 70 14.61 5.05 -23.67
CA VAL A 70 14.84 3.64 -23.98
C VAL A 70 16.32 3.36 -24.18
N TYR A 71 16.73 2.09 -24.05
CA TYR A 71 18.11 1.69 -24.31
C TYR A 71 18.47 1.83 -25.80
N GLY A 72 19.54 2.57 -26.06
CA GLY A 72 20.09 2.79 -27.41
C GLY A 72 20.33 4.25 -27.72
N GLY A 73 20.99 4.49 -28.85
CA GLY A 73 21.46 5.80 -29.22
C GLY A 73 22.54 6.33 -28.27
N LEU A 74 22.62 7.65 -28.16
CA LEU A 74 23.58 8.33 -27.28
C LEU A 74 22.90 8.66 -25.93
N ARG A 75 22.31 7.65 -25.24
CA ARG A 75 21.71 7.75 -23.91
C ARG A 75 22.50 6.94 -22.91
N TYR A 76 23.12 7.60 -21.95
CA TYR A 76 23.95 6.98 -20.90
C TYR A 76 23.28 7.06 -19.52
N LYS A 77 22.17 7.83 -19.39
CA LYS A 77 21.32 7.89 -18.20
C LYS A 77 20.50 6.62 -18.01
N GLU A 78 19.81 6.52 -16.89
CA GLU A 78 18.89 5.42 -16.63
C GLU A 78 17.81 5.34 -17.72
N THR A 79 17.46 4.13 -18.16
CA THR A 79 16.45 3.90 -19.19
C THR A 79 15.24 3.17 -18.63
N CYS A 80 14.05 3.40 -19.21
CA CYS A 80 12.83 2.75 -18.81
C CYS A 80 12.61 1.38 -19.49
N LEU A 81 13.15 1.20 -20.69
CA LEU A 81 12.93 -0.01 -21.48
C LEU A 81 14.25 -0.52 -22.07
N LYS A 82 14.46 -1.83 -21.96
CA LYS A 82 15.53 -2.57 -22.64
C LYS A 82 14.98 -3.89 -23.14
N VAL A 83 15.16 -4.15 -24.41
CA VAL A 83 14.73 -5.38 -25.09
C VAL A 83 15.89 -6.04 -25.82
N ASN A 84 15.67 -7.30 -26.25
CA ASN A 84 16.60 -8.04 -27.09
C ASN A 84 15.76 -8.69 -28.20
N PHE A 85 15.92 -8.19 -29.41
CA PHE A 85 15.26 -8.74 -30.60
C PHE A 85 15.89 -10.09 -31.01
N SER A 86 15.18 -10.84 -31.85
CA SER A 86 15.57 -12.19 -32.23
C SER A 86 16.95 -12.24 -32.95
N ASP A 87 17.37 -11.17 -33.62
CA ASP A 87 18.68 -11.02 -34.27
C ASP A 87 19.79 -10.50 -33.33
N LYS A 88 19.50 -10.38 -32.02
CA LYS A 88 20.35 -9.86 -30.94
C LYS A 88 20.57 -8.36 -30.95
N THR A 89 19.83 -7.61 -31.75
CA THR A 89 19.77 -6.16 -31.63
C THR A 89 19.07 -5.77 -30.32
N ARG A 90 19.66 -4.81 -29.61
CA ARG A 90 19.09 -4.32 -28.30
C ARG A 90 18.74 -2.84 -28.35
N GLU A 91 19.18 -2.12 -29.39
CA GLU A 91 18.85 -0.71 -29.57
C GLU A 91 17.39 -0.53 -29.97
N ILE A 92 16.71 0.45 -29.35
CA ILE A 92 15.37 0.87 -29.68
C ILE A 92 15.41 2.33 -30.11
N VAL A 93 14.76 2.67 -31.23
CA VAL A 93 14.68 4.04 -31.75
C VAL A 93 13.23 4.44 -31.93
N LEU A 94 12.59 4.83 -30.81
CA LEU A 94 11.18 5.23 -30.79
C LEU A 94 10.96 6.60 -31.43
N ARG A 95 9.85 6.72 -32.17
CA ARG A 95 9.34 7.97 -32.75
C ARG A 95 7.83 8.08 -32.51
N TYR A 96 7.38 9.29 -32.29
CA TYR A 96 5.97 9.61 -32.18
C TYR A 96 5.23 9.32 -33.49
N GLU A 97 4.11 8.60 -33.42
CA GLU A 97 3.24 8.32 -34.55
C GLU A 97 1.87 9.00 -34.43
N GLY A 98 1.42 9.27 -33.20
CA GLY A 98 0.12 9.87 -32.98
C GLY A 98 -0.35 9.72 -31.54
N TYR A 99 -1.60 10.08 -31.33
CA TYR A 99 -2.24 9.95 -30.02
C TYR A 99 -3.68 9.46 -30.14
N GLU A 100 -4.22 9.00 -29.02
CA GLU A 100 -5.62 8.62 -28.87
C GLU A 100 -6.14 9.12 -27.53
N ILE A 101 -7.44 9.51 -27.48
CA ILE A 101 -8.11 9.91 -26.24
C ILE A 101 -9.29 8.97 -25.98
N ASN A 102 -9.27 8.31 -24.82
CA ASN A 102 -10.34 7.43 -24.35
C ASN A 102 -10.89 7.95 -23.02
N GLY A 103 -11.89 8.85 -23.08
CA GLY A 103 -12.46 9.48 -21.90
C GLY A 103 -11.49 10.41 -21.19
N GLN A 104 -10.95 9.99 -20.05
CA GLN A 104 -9.95 10.73 -19.26
C GLN A 104 -8.53 10.19 -19.46
N GLU A 105 -8.32 9.33 -20.42
CA GLU A 105 -7.04 8.72 -20.75
C GLU A 105 -6.51 9.23 -22.08
N LEU A 106 -5.26 9.67 -22.07
CA LEU A 106 -4.47 10.00 -23.26
C LEU A 106 -3.46 8.88 -23.48
N ILE A 107 -3.40 8.40 -24.72
CA ILE A 107 -2.44 7.40 -25.16
C ILE A 107 -1.53 8.05 -26.20
N ILE A 108 -0.22 8.10 -25.96
CA ILE A 108 0.78 8.55 -26.91
C ILE A 108 1.38 7.32 -27.57
N LYS A 109 1.23 7.23 -28.88
CA LYS A 109 1.71 6.09 -29.67
C LYS A 109 3.11 6.35 -30.19
N LEU A 110 4.04 5.46 -29.84
CA LEU A 110 5.41 5.48 -30.30
C LEU A 110 5.70 4.18 -31.05
N LYS A 111 6.52 4.25 -32.08
CA LYS A 111 6.94 3.10 -32.87
C LYS A 111 8.46 3.07 -33.03
N ASP A 112 9.04 1.89 -33.02
CA ASP A 112 10.45 1.72 -33.36
C ASP A 112 10.66 1.91 -34.88
N ASN A 113 11.74 2.61 -35.25
CA ASN A 113 12.02 2.92 -36.65
C ASN A 113 12.41 1.70 -37.50
N TYR A 114 12.86 0.61 -36.88
CA TYR A 114 13.46 -0.54 -37.59
C TYR A 114 12.65 -1.82 -37.43
N TYR A 115 11.97 -1.98 -36.28
CA TYR A 115 11.18 -3.15 -35.97
C TYR A 115 9.69 -2.76 -35.84
N ASP A 116 8.81 -3.68 -36.19
CA ASP A 116 7.38 -3.52 -35.95
C ASP A 116 7.08 -3.75 -34.44
N PHE A 117 7.53 -2.80 -33.63
CA PHE A 117 7.46 -2.82 -32.17
C PHE A 117 6.93 -1.46 -31.69
N ASP A 118 5.79 -1.48 -31.01
CA ASP A 118 5.12 -0.28 -30.54
C ASP A 118 5.27 -0.12 -29.04
N VAL A 119 5.28 1.14 -28.60
CA VAL A 119 5.27 1.54 -27.19
C VAL A 119 4.21 2.62 -27.01
N ASN A 120 3.19 2.30 -26.23
CA ASN A 120 2.09 3.19 -25.92
C ASN A 120 2.28 3.75 -24.51
N LEU A 121 2.40 5.08 -24.39
CA LEU A 121 2.47 5.76 -23.10
C LEU A 121 1.08 6.20 -22.69
N HIS A 122 0.60 5.71 -21.56
CA HIS A 122 -0.75 5.98 -21.06
C HIS A 122 -0.70 7.00 -19.91
N TYR A 123 -1.62 7.97 -19.99
CA TYR A 123 -1.80 9.01 -18.98
C TYR A 123 -3.29 9.15 -18.69
N ARG A 124 -3.71 8.86 -17.45
CA ARG A 124 -5.11 9.01 -17.03
C ARG A 124 -5.23 10.09 -15.97
N SER A 125 -6.10 11.07 -16.20
CA SER A 125 -6.41 12.11 -15.22
C SER A 125 -7.45 11.64 -14.22
N HIS A 126 -7.16 11.80 -12.94
CA HIS A 126 -8.11 11.73 -11.84
C HIS A 126 -8.42 13.15 -11.34
N TYR A 127 -9.15 13.89 -12.16
CA TYR A 127 -9.32 15.34 -12.09
C TYR A 127 -9.66 15.88 -10.70
N ASP A 128 -10.66 15.32 -10.03
CA ASP A 128 -11.15 15.81 -8.73
C ASP A 128 -10.24 15.47 -7.53
N TYR A 129 -9.23 14.62 -7.75
CA TYR A 129 -8.32 14.15 -6.73
C TYR A 129 -6.91 14.75 -6.81
N ASP A 130 -6.63 15.59 -7.81
CA ASP A 130 -5.28 16.10 -8.11
C ASP A 130 -4.24 14.97 -8.28
N LEU A 131 -4.67 13.89 -8.95
CA LEU A 131 -3.84 12.72 -9.24
C LEU A 131 -3.89 12.37 -10.72
N MET A 132 -2.87 11.68 -11.20
CA MET A 132 -2.87 10.99 -12.48
C MET A 132 -2.30 9.58 -12.33
N GLU A 133 -2.61 8.70 -13.28
CA GLU A 133 -1.95 7.41 -13.44
C GLU A 133 -1.12 7.42 -14.71
N ARG A 134 0.05 6.78 -14.63
CA ARG A 134 0.96 6.56 -15.77
C ARG A 134 1.36 5.10 -15.84
N TRP A 135 1.31 4.55 -17.05
CA TRP A 135 1.83 3.22 -17.35
C TRP A 135 2.25 3.14 -18.82
N VAL A 136 2.85 2.04 -19.18
CA VAL A 136 3.25 1.77 -20.57
C VAL A 136 2.73 0.41 -21.01
N GLU A 137 2.30 0.33 -22.26
CA GLU A 137 2.06 -0.90 -22.98
C GLU A 137 3.11 -1.05 -24.08
N ILE A 138 3.70 -2.22 -24.20
CA ILE A 138 4.58 -2.59 -25.30
C ILE A 138 3.90 -3.65 -26.15
N VAL A 139 3.98 -3.53 -27.47
CA VAL A 139 3.33 -4.43 -28.41
C VAL A 139 4.35 -4.98 -29.41
N ASN A 140 4.50 -6.28 -29.43
CA ASN A 140 5.38 -6.96 -30.38
C ASN A 140 4.63 -7.37 -31.62
N ASN A 141 4.64 -6.52 -32.65
CA ASN A 141 4.08 -6.84 -33.98
C ASN A 141 5.11 -7.51 -34.89
N THR A 142 6.31 -7.78 -34.44
CA THR A 142 7.30 -8.53 -35.22
C THR A 142 6.88 -9.99 -35.39
N LYS A 143 7.57 -10.69 -36.29
CA LYS A 143 7.27 -12.12 -36.55
C LYS A 143 7.89 -13.07 -35.52
N ASN A 144 8.76 -12.57 -34.65
CA ASN A 144 9.53 -13.33 -33.68
C ASN A 144 9.27 -12.85 -32.26
N GLN A 145 9.61 -13.68 -31.31
CA GLN A 145 9.67 -13.32 -29.90
C GLN A 145 10.66 -12.18 -29.64
N VAL A 146 10.31 -11.30 -28.71
CA VAL A 146 11.19 -10.26 -28.17
C VAL A 146 11.38 -10.51 -26.68
N LEU A 147 12.62 -10.49 -26.20
CA LEU A 147 12.91 -10.60 -24.77
C LEU A 147 12.95 -9.20 -24.15
N VAL A 148 12.17 -8.98 -23.11
CA VAL A 148 12.13 -7.73 -22.34
C VAL A 148 13.00 -7.91 -21.10
N GLU A 149 14.16 -7.25 -21.06
CA GLU A 149 15.12 -7.36 -19.96
C GLU A 149 14.87 -6.31 -18.87
N LYS A 150 14.19 -5.21 -19.21
CA LYS A 150 13.82 -4.14 -18.28
C LYS A 150 12.58 -3.42 -18.80
N ILE A 151 11.65 -3.13 -17.89
CA ILE A 151 10.51 -2.25 -18.15
C ILE A 151 10.14 -1.49 -16.87
N HIS A 152 10.31 -0.18 -16.89
CA HIS A 152 9.77 0.75 -15.91
C HIS A 152 8.51 1.40 -16.45
N SER A 153 7.58 1.72 -15.58
CA SER A 153 6.25 2.23 -15.96
C SER A 153 6.26 3.68 -16.42
N ALA A 154 7.19 4.48 -15.90
CA ALA A 154 7.34 5.89 -16.24
C ALA A 154 8.70 6.45 -15.78
N GLN A 155 9.09 7.56 -16.41
CA GLN A 155 10.04 8.52 -15.88
C GLN A 155 9.32 9.83 -15.54
N PHE A 156 9.71 10.45 -14.44
CA PHE A 156 9.31 11.79 -14.06
C PHE A 156 10.54 12.69 -14.04
N HIS A 157 10.37 13.90 -14.51
CA HIS A 157 11.39 14.92 -14.52
C HIS A 157 11.01 16.06 -13.59
N ILE A 158 11.88 16.41 -12.64
CA ILE A 158 11.67 17.48 -11.68
C ILE A 158 12.86 18.45 -11.80
N PRO A 159 12.63 19.72 -12.20
CA PRO A 159 13.68 20.65 -12.56
C PRO A 159 14.38 21.28 -11.33
N TYR A 160 14.63 20.46 -10.29
CA TYR A 160 15.30 20.90 -9.07
C TYR A 160 16.38 19.94 -8.65
N GLU A 161 17.45 20.47 -8.08
CA GLU A 161 18.47 19.72 -7.35
C GLU A 161 18.26 19.84 -5.83
N GLY A 162 18.88 18.94 -5.07
CA GLY A 162 18.92 19.00 -3.61
C GLY A 162 17.57 18.82 -2.95
N LEU A 163 16.62 18.13 -3.60
CA LEU A 163 15.34 17.77 -3.00
C LEU A 163 15.52 16.79 -1.83
N ASN A 164 14.60 16.83 -0.89
CA ASN A 164 14.46 15.76 0.10
C ASN A 164 13.73 14.58 -0.55
N PHE A 165 14.32 13.42 -0.48
CA PHE A 165 13.69 12.16 -0.87
C PHE A 165 13.23 11.42 0.37
N SER A 166 11.94 11.10 0.44
CA SER A 166 11.34 10.28 1.51
C SER A 166 10.73 8.99 0.95
N ASN A 167 10.91 7.92 1.71
CA ASN A 167 10.29 6.61 1.48
C ASN A 167 9.98 5.96 2.83
N THR A 168 9.15 4.93 2.86
CA THR A 168 9.01 4.05 4.02
C THR A 168 9.80 2.77 3.78
N ARG A 169 10.48 2.30 4.81
CA ARG A 169 11.31 1.11 4.81
C ARG A 169 11.19 0.36 6.14
N GLY A 170 11.76 -0.81 6.24
CA GLY A 170 11.81 -1.53 7.50
C GLY A 170 12.22 -2.98 7.32
N HIS A 171 11.91 -3.74 8.33
CA HIS A 171 12.04 -5.19 8.38
C HIS A 171 10.83 -5.76 9.14
N TRP A 172 10.71 -7.08 9.21
CA TRP A 172 9.66 -7.72 10.00
C TRP A 172 9.60 -7.17 11.44
N GLY A 173 8.42 -6.77 11.87
CA GLY A 173 8.16 -6.15 13.17
C GLY A 173 8.60 -4.68 13.30
N ALA A 174 9.15 -4.10 12.25
CA ALA A 174 9.48 -2.67 12.16
C ALA A 174 9.20 -2.12 10.75
N GLU A 175 8.05 -2.46 10.21
CA GLU A 175 7.58 -1.98 8.93
C GLU A 175 7.22 -0.50 8.97
N GLN A 176 7.03 0.10 7.81
CA GLN A 176 6.56 1.48 7.63
C GLN A 176 7.40 2.53 8.40
N GLN A 177 8.72 2.39 8.44
CA GLN A 177 9.59 3.40 9.04
C GLN A 177 9.94 4.45 8.00
N ARG A 178 9.30 5.64 8.07
CA ARG A 178 9.64 6.75 7.18
C ARG A 178 11.07 7.21 7.42
N PHE A 179 11.84 7.36 6.37
CA PHE A 179 13.13 8.03 6.37
C PHE A 179 13.14 9.12 5.31
N THR A 180 13.96 10.12 5.53
CA THR A 180 14.18 11.23 4.60
C THR A 180 15.66 11.47 4.45
N GLN A 181 16.11 11.66 3.21
CA GLN A 181 17.49 12.05 2.92
C GLN A 181 17.52 13.14 1.87
N LYS A 182 18.47 14.05 1.98
CA LYS A 182 18.69 15.08 0.96
C LYS A 182 19.38 14.46 -0.24
N MET A 183 18.84 14.70 -1.42
CA MET A 183 19.44 14.26 -2.68
C MET A 183 20.74 15.04 -2.94
N SER A 184 21.70 14.35 -3.49
CA SER A 184 22.94 14.91 -4.02
C SER A 184 23.25 14.24 -5.35
N PHE A 185 24.24 14.73 -6.09
CA PHE A 185 24.65 14.10 -7.35
C PHE A 185 24.81 12.58 -7.22
N GLY A 186 24.15 11.85 -8.10
CA GLY A 186 24.12 10.38 -8.13
C GLY A 186 22.73 9.78 -7.96
N LYS A 187 22.67 8.51 -7.62
CA LYS A 187 21.45 7.70 -7.59
C LYS A 187 21.12 7.22 -6.17
N VAL A 188 19.84 7.27 -5.83
CA VAL A 188 19.25 6.52 -4.72
C VAL A 188 18.34 5.46 -5.32
N VAL A 189 18.50 4.21 -4.88
CA VAL A 189 17.70 3.08 -5.33
C VAL A 189 16.86 2.55 -4.18
N ILE A 190 15.57 2.37 -4.44
CA ILE A 190 14.65 1.62 -3.59
C ILE A 190 14.19 0.40 -4.36
N GLU A 191 14.22 -0.76 -3.73
CA GLU A 191 13.87 -2.01 -4.42
C GLU A 191 13.42 -3.11 -3.47
N ASN A 192 12.78 -4.13 -4.03
CA ASN A 192 12.58 -5.42 -3.41
C ASN A 192 12.91 -6.54 -4.40
N ARG A 193 13.42 -7.67 -3.88
CA ARG A 193 13.84 -8.86 -4.63
C ARG A 193 13.32 -10.16 -4.03
N ARG A 194 12.25 -10.09 -3.22
CA ARG A 194 11.75 -11.19 -2.38
C ARG A 194 10.49 -11.87 -2.92
N GLY A 195 9.95 -11.40 -4.05
CA GLY A 195 8.64 -11.81 -4.55
C GLY A 195 7.46 -11.15 -3.81
N ILE A 196 7.74 -10.29 -2.81
CA ILE A 196 6.78 -9.43 -2.11
C ILE A 196 7.25 -7.99 -2.17
N SER A 197 6.36 -7.00 -2.05
CA SER A 197 6.70 -5.61 -2.36
C SER A 197 7.38 -4.84 -1.24
N THR A 198 7.18 -5.21 0.02
CA THR A 198 7.63 -4.40 1.16
C THR A 198 8.53 -5.18 2.13
N HIS A 199 8.70 -4.73 3.33
CA HIS A 199 9.71 -4.94 4.34
C HIS A 199 10.95 -4.07 4.13
N ASN A 200 11.70 -4.18 3.01
CA ASN A 200 12.89 -3.37 2.78
C ASN A 200 12.54 -1.92 2.44
N HIS A 201 11.77 -1.72 1.36
CA HIS A 201 11.26 -0.45 0.90
C HIS A 201 9.83 -0.63 0.43
N ASN A 202 9.00 0.40 0.55
CA ASN A 202 7.68 0.41 -0.08
C ASN A 202 7.77 1.00 -1.49
N PRO A 203 6.94 0.56 -2.43
CA PRO A 203 6.99 0.97 -3.82
C PRO A 203 6.37 2.37 -4.06
N HIS A 204 6.93 3.38 -3.39
CA HIS A 204 6.54 4.78 -3.56
C HIS A 204 7.72 5.73 -3.42
N PHE A 205 7.57 6.94 -3.93
CA PHE A 205 8.50 8.05 -3.71
C PHE A 205 7.76 9.29 -3.25
N ILE A 206 8.42 10.10 -2.44
CA ILE A 206 8.01 11.45 -2.08
C ILE A 206 9.25 12.33 -2.24
N LEU A 207 9.14 13.41 -3.02
CA LEU A 207 10.19 14.40 -3.22
C LEU A 207 9.65 15.77 -2.85
N ASP A 208 10.37 16.50 -2.04
CA ASP A 208 9.96 17.83 -1.58
C ASP A 208 11.12 18.80 -1.46
N LYS A 209 10.79 20.09 -1.45
CA LYS A 209 11.72 21.17 -1.20
C LYS A 209 11.39 21.80 0.15
N ASP A 210 11.84 21.14 1.24
CA ASP A 210 11.63 21.58 2.63
C ASP A 210 10.13 21.79 2.96
N ALA A 211 9.28 20.88 2.47
CA ALA A 211 7.84 20.91 2.73
C ALA A 211 7.52 20.57 4.20
N THR A 212 6.44 21.16 4.69
CA THR A 212 5.83 20.82 5.97
C THR A 212 4.53 20.03 5.75
N GLU A 213 3.82 19.71 6.82
CA GLU A 213 2.48 19.11 6.67
C GLU A 213 1.52 20.00 5.89
N SER A 214 1.65 21.34 5.98
CA SER A 214 0.68 22.28 5.42
C SER A 214 1.16 23.17 4.27
N THR A 215 2.44 23.21 4.02
CA THR A 215 3.06 24.11 3.03
C THR A 215 4.19 23.44 2.29
N GLY A 216 4.51 23.95 1.10
CA GLY A 216 5.62 23.51 0.29
C GLY A 216 5.22 22.55 -0.83
N GLU A 217 6.11 22.43 -1.79
CA GLU A 217 5.93 21.59 -2.98
C GLU A 217 6.28 20.14 -2.68
N VAL A 218 5.41 19.23 -3.08
CA VAL A 218 5.58 17.78 -2.91
C VAL A 218 5.23 17.08 -4.23
N TYR A 219 6.18 16.33 -4.77
CA TYR A 219 6.02 15.42 -5.90
C TYR A 219 5.99 13.99 -5.35
N PHE A 220 5.04 13.19 -5.77
CA PHE A 220 4.87 11.85 -5.20
C PHE A 220 4.31 10.85 -6.21
N GLY A 221 4.59 9.57 -5.97
CA GLY A 221 4.02 8.48 -6.75
C GLY A 221 4.13 7.14 -6.04
N ALA A 222 3.17 6.26 -6.30
CA ALA A 222 3.09 4.90 -5.77
C ALA A 222 2.81 3.90 -6.90
N LEU A 223 3.65 2.88 -7.01
CA LEU A 223 3.55 1.83 -8.01
C LEU A 223 2.50 0.79 -7.60
N LYS A 224 1.68 0.37 -8.54
CA LYS A 224 0.67 -0.68 -8.36
C LYS A 224 1.25 -2.08 -8.63
N LEU A 225 2.25 -2.47 -7.84
CA LEU A 225 2.90 -3.77 -7.96
C LEU A 225 3.24 -4.33 -6.58
N SER A 226 2.79 -5.56 -6.31
CA SER A 226 3.03 -6.25 -5.04
C SER A 226 4.16 -7.28 -5.09
N GLY A 227 4.94 -7.29 -6.18
CA GLY A 227 6.10 -8.15 -6.41
C GLY A 227 7.43 -7.39 -6.36
N ASN A 228 8.43 -7.93 -7.07
CA ASN A 228 9.73 -7.30 -7.17
C ASN A 228 9.67 -5.99 -7.95
N PHE A 229 9.94 -4.88 -7.27
CA PHE A 229 9.96 -3.56 -7.88
C PHE A 229 11.33 -2.90 -7.74
N LYS A 230 11.57 -1.90 -8.59
CA LYS A 230 12.69 -0.98 -8.45
C LYS A 230 12.24 0.45 -8.70
N GLY A 231 12.69 1.36 -7.85
CA GLY A 231 12.60 2.80 -8.04
C GLY A 231 14.00 3.40 -8.03
N VAL A 232 14.27 4.29 -8.97
CA VAL A 232 15.55 5.02 -9.09
C VAL A 232 15.24 6.50 -9.01
N VAL A 233 15.86 7.19 -8.06
CA VAL A 233 15.85 8.65 -7.95
C VAL A 233 17.26 9.12 -8.23
N GLU A 234 17.45 9.87 -9.31
CA GLU A 234 18.75 10.33 -9.78
C GLU A 234 18.81 11.86 -9.81
N GLN A 235 19.76 12.43 -9.11
CA GLN A 235 20.14 13.82 -9.34
C GLN A 235 21.26 13.85 -10.35
N THR A 236 20.97 14.46 -11.50
CA THR A 236 21.90 14.51 -12.63
C THR A 236 22.92 15.64 -12.47
N GLN A 237 23.99 15.60 -13.26
CA GLN A 237 25.00 16.68 -13.35
C GLN A 237 24.44 18.00 -13.91
N TYR A 238 23.23 17.99 -14.45
CA TYR A 238 22.56 19.16 -15.04
C TYR A 238 21.62 19.89 -14.08
N GLY A 239 21.62 19.49 -12.78
CA GLY A 239 20.85 20.18 -11.74
C GLY A 239 19.36 19.83 -11.71
N GLU A 240 19.01 18.63 -12.14
CA GLU A 240 17.64 18.11 -12.14
C GLU A 240 17.53 16.76 -11.42
N THR A 241 16.33 16.40 -11.01
CA THR A 241 16.04 15.12 -10.39
C THR A 241 15.11 14.30 -11.28
N LEU A 242 15.54 13.08 -11.62
CA LEU A 242 14.78 12.10 -12.37
C LEU A 242 14.25 11.02 -11.42
N VAL A 243 13.03 10.54 -11.66
CA VAL A 243 12.45 9.40 -10.93
C VAL A 243 11.94 8.38 -11.93
N GLN A 244 12.35 7.15 -11.77
CA GLN A 244 11.82 6.01 -12.52
C GLN A 244 11.34 4.93 -11.55
N MET A 245 10.23 4.26 -11.88
CA MET A 245 9.74 3.10 -11.14
C MET A 245 9.13 2.07 -12.07
N GLY A 246 9.30 0.80 -11.71
CA GLY A 246 8.69 -0.32 -12.43
C GLY A 246 9.10 -1.67 -11.88
N ILE A 247 9.03 -2.69 -12.72
CA ILE A 247 9.46 -4.05 -12.39
C ILE A 247 10.97 -4.05 -12.17
N ASN A 248 11.43 -4.76 -11.13
CA ASN A 248 12.86 -4.89 -10.88
C ASN A 248 13.49 -5.79 -11.94
N GLU A 249 14.50 -5.27 -12.64
CA GLU A 249 15.23 -5.99 -13.69
C GLU A 249 16.22 -7.03 -13.14
N PHE A 250 16.40 -7.10 -11.83
CA PHE A 250 17.26 -8.13 -11.23
C PHE A 250 16.65 -9.51 -11.42
N ASP A 251 17.36 -10.38 -12.14
CA ASP A 251 16.92 -11.74 -12.49
C ASP A 251 15.57 -11.79 -13.23
N PHE A 252 15.21 -10.71 -13.95
CA PHE A 252 13.97 -10.59 -14.69
C PHE A 252 14.23 -10.69 -16.20
N GLU A 253 13.39 -11.44 -16.90
CA GLU A 253 13.30 -11.48 -18.35
C GLU A 253 11.89 -11.93 -18.73
N LEU A 254 11.19 -11.14 -19.52
CA LEU A 254 9.87 -11.45 -20.03
C LEU A 254 9.95 -11.80 -21.51
N SER A 255 9.43 -12.96 -21.86
CA SER A 255 9.26 -13.40 -23.25
C SER A 255 7.96 -12.82 -23.81
N LEU A 256 8.07 -11.90 -24.78
CA LEU A 256 6.94 -11.29 -25.47
C LEU A 256 6.78 -11.90 -26.86
N GLU A 257 5.83 -12.81 -27.00
CA GLU A 257 5.55 -13.53 -28.24
C GLU A 257 5.07 -12.59 -29.36
N ALA A 258 5.23 -13.04 -30.61
CA ALA A 258 4.71 -12.32 -31.79
C ALA A 258 3.22 -12.04 -31.69
N GLY A 259 2.80 -10.82 -31.96
CA GLY A 259 1.41 -10.36 -31.88
C GLY A 259 0.85 -10.23 -30.45
N LYS A 260 1.70 -10.26 -29.44
CA LYS A 260 1.29 -10.06 -28.04
C LYS A 260 1.71 -8.70 -27.51
N SER A 261 0.97 -8.24 -26.49
CA SER A 261 1.32 -7.03 -25.75
C SER A 261 1.60 -7.35 -24.26
N PHE A 262 2.30 -6.45 -23.61
CA PHE A 262 2.53 -6.46 -22.17
C PHE A 262 2.25 -5.06 -21.61
N ILE A 263 1.48 -5.00 -20.54
CA ILE A 263 1.14 -3.77 -19.82
C ILE A 263 1.93 -3.75 -18.52
N ALA A 264 2.80 -2.75 -18.37
CA ALA A 264 3.54 -2.55 -17.13
C ALA A 264 2.62 -2.02 -16.00
N PRO A 265 2.94 -2.32 -14.72
CA PRO A 265 2.16 -1.84 -13.59
C PRO A 265 2.04 -0.31 -13.58
N ALA A 266 0.84 0.22 -13.30
CA ALA A 266 0.64 1.67 -13.28
C ALA A 266 1.27 2.33 -12.04
N ILE A 267 1.63 3.61 -12.17
CA ILE A 267 2.01 4.50 -11.07
C ILE A 267 0.89 5.51 -10.87
N ILE A 268 0.30 5.54 -9.68
CA ILE A 268 -0.55 6.67 -9.27
C ILE A 268 0.35 7.76 -8.71
N CYS A 269 0.22 8.99 -9.21
CA CYS A 269 1.14 10.07 -8.88
C CYS A 269 0.45 11.43 -8.87
N GLY A 270 1.10 12.40 -8.26
CA GLY A 270 0.57 13.75 -8.16
C GLY A 270 1.61 14.77 -7.69
N TYR A 271 1.18 16.02 -7.70
CA TYR A 271 1.89 17.18 -7.19
C TYR A 271 0.98 18.00 -6.29
N THR A 272 1.53 18.64 -5.29
CA THR A 272 0.84 19.66 -4.51
C THR A 272 1.82 20.71 -4.03
N SER A 273 1.40 21.98 -3.96
CA SER A 273 2.12 23.07 -3.30
C SER A 273 1.69 23.29 -1.85
N ARG A 274 0.89 22.37 -1.28
CA ARG A 274 0.22 22.50 0.02
C ARG A 274 0.66 21.44 1.03
N GLY A 275 1.90 20.95 0.91
CA GLY A 275 2.55 20.06 1.87
C GLY A 275 2.04 18.61 1.87
N PHE A 276 2.59 17.84 2.82
CA PHE A 276 2.35 16.39 2.90
C PHE A 276 0.90 16.02 3.23
N GLU A 277 0.21 16.84 3.99
CA GLU A 277 -1.19 16.63 4.35
C GLU A 277 -2.09 16.59 3.11
N ARG A 278 -1.92 17.55 2.18
CA ARG A 278 -2.69 17.57 0.94
C ARG A 278 -2.37 16.36 0.07
N MET A 279 -1.10 15.96 -0.03
CA MET A 279 -0.70 14.72 -0.69
C MET A 279 -1.48 13.51 -0.14
N SER A 280 -1.46 13.33 1.18
CA SER A 280 -2.16 12.23 1.85
C SER A 280 -3.66 12.28 1.61
N HIS A 281 -4.30 13.45 1.75
CA HIS A 281 -5.73 13.62 1.53
C HIS A 281 -6.15 13.26 0.09
N ASN A 282 -5.36 13.66 -0.90
CA ASN A 282 -5.63 13.31 -2.30
C ASN A 282 -5.60 11.80 -2.52
N LEU A 283 -4.54 11.13 -2.02
CA LEU A 283 -4.38 9.67 -2.14
C LEU A 283 -5.45 8.91 -1.35
N HIS A 284 -5.74 9.30 -0.10
CA HIS A 284 -6.74 8.63 0.73
C HIS A 284 -8.15 8.78 0.16
N LYS A 285 -8.51 10.00 -0.27
CA LYS A 285 -9.82 10.23 -0.88
C LYS A 285 -10.00 9.43 -2.15
N PHE A 286 -9.00 9.42 -3.03
CA PHE A 286 -9.03 8.60 -4.24
C PHE A 286 -9.21 7.12 -3.91
N ALA A 287 -8.43 6.59 -2.97
CA ALA A 287 -8.50 5.18 -2.58
C ALA A 287 -9.87 4.84 -1.96
N ASN A 288 -10.38 5.68 -1.07
CA ASN A 288 -11.68 5.48 -0.44
C ASN A 288 -12.85 5.50 -1.43
N ASP A 289 -12.80 6.40 -2.42
CA ASP A 289 -13.90 6.62 -3.37
C ASP A 289 -13.84 5.64 -4.56
N ASN A 290 -12.65 5.16 -4.97
CA ASN A 290 -12.48 4.42 -6.24
C ASN A 290 -11.89 3.02 -6.09
N ILE A 291 -11.25 2.70 -4.97
CA ILE A 291 -10.55 1.43 -4.79
C ILE A 291 -11.23 0.58 -3.71
N LEU A 292 -11.36 1.13 -2.51
CA LEU A 292 -11.86 0.39 -1.37
C LEU A 292 -13.37 0.19 -1.43
N ARG A 293 -13.80 -0.97 -0.97
CA ARG A 293 -15.23 -1.25 -0.81
C ARG A 293 -15.90 -0.24 0.11
N SER A 294 -17.10 0.19 -0.23
CA SER A 294 -17.95 1.05 0.58
C SER A 294 -18.32 0.40 1.93
N GLY A 295 -18.82 1.21 2.86
CA GLY A 295 -19.20 0.77 4.21
C GLY A 295 -18.03 0.74 5.19
N LEU A 296 -18.39 0.77 6.48
CA LEU A 296 -17.43 0.76 7.58
C LEU A 296 -16.91 -0.65 7.84
N ARG A 297 -15.64 -0.76 8.19
CA ARG A 297 -15.02 -2.03 8.60
C ARG A 297 -15.53 -2.42 10.00
N PRO A 298 -15.86 -3.69 10.21
CA PRO A 298 -16.31 -4.19 11.52
C PRO A 298 -15.17 -4.22 12.52
N VAL A 299 -15.53 -4.16 13.82
CA VAL A 299 -14.61 -4.52 14.91
C VAL A 299 -14.33 -6.01 14.82
N LEU A 300 -13.09 -6.37 14.61
CA LEU A 300 -12.63 -7.73 14.34
C LEU A 300 -12.00 -8.35 15.60
N TYR A 301 -12.31 -9.60 15.89
CA TYR A 301 -11.53 -10.44 16.79
C TYR A 301 -10.76 -11.50 16.00
N ASN A 302 -9.46 -11.65 16.26
CA ASN A 302 -8.61 -12.67 15.66
C ASN A 302 -8.08 -13.61 16.75
N SER A 303 -8.13 -14.93 16.52
CA SER A 303 -7.85 -15.93 17.54
C SER A 303 -6.35 -16.29 17.69
N TRP A 304 -5.43 -15.75 16.88
CA TRP A 304 -4.03 -16.18 16.82
C TRP A 304 -3.31 -16.15 18.18
N GLU A 305 -3.27 -15.00 18.84
CA GLU A 305 -2.57 -14.88 20.14
C GLU A 305 -3.23 -15.68 21.27
N ALA A 306 -4.51 -16.04 21.12
CA ALA A 306 -5.21 -16.83 22.11
C ALA A 306 -4.89 -18.33 22.05
N THR A 307 -4.73 -18.86 20.84
CA THR A 307 -4.69 -20.31 20.62
C THR A 307 -3.47 -20.81 19.85
N GLU A 308 -2.79 -19.90 19.11
CA GLU A 308 -1.77 -20.32 18.15
C GLU A 308 -2.28 -21.49 17.30
N PHE A 309 -1.51 -22.55 17.13
CA PHE A 309 -1.92 -23.75 16.39
C PHE A 309 -2.94 -24.64 17.11
N LYS A 310 -3.22 -24.41 18.41
CA LYS A 310 -4.15 -25.22 19.22
C LYS A 310 -5.61 -24.81 19.00
N VAL A 311 -6.01 -24.74 17.76
CA VAL A 311 -7.36 -24.31 17.35
C VAL A 311 -8.32 -25.47 17.44
N THR A 312 -9.28 -25.44 18.40
CA THR A 312 -10.34 -26.45 18.50
C THR A 312 -11.71 -25.80 18.44
N CYS A 313 -12.72 -26.54 17.95
CA CYS A 313 -14.09 -26.04 17.83
C CYS A 313 -14.63 -25.48 19.15
N ASN A 314 -14.47 -26.22 20.26
CA ASN A 314 -14.98 -25.82 21.57
C ASN A 314 -14.30 -24.57 22.13
N GLU A 315 -13.00 -24.40 21.91
CA GLU A 315 -12.25 -23.24 22.36
C GLU A 315 -12.61 -22.01 21.54
N GLN A 316 -12.70 -22.15 20.22
CA GLN A 316 -13.13 -21.08 19.32
C GLN A 316 -14.56 -20.61 19.65
N ILE A 317 -15.48 -21.50 19.99
CA ILE A 317 -16.83 -21.14 20.42
C ILE A 317 -16.78 -20.29 21.73
N LYS A 318 -15.94 -20.68 22.69
CA LYS A 318 -15.78 -19.88 23.93
C LYS A 318 -15.25 -18.48 23.64
N LEU A 319 -14.23 -18.40 22.79
CA LEU A 319 -13.66 -17.12 22.32
C LEU A 319 -14.70 -16.29 21.58
N ALA A 320 -15.49 -16.88 20.69
CA ALA A 320 -16.54 -16.19 19.95
C ALA A 320 -17.61 -15.58 20.89
N LYS A 321 -18.06 -16.33 21.88
CA LYS A 321 -19.00 -15.81 22.91
C LYS A 321 -18.41 -14.63 23.67
N LYS A 322 -17.16 -14.73 24.07
CA LYS A 322 -16.47 -13.64 24.80
C LYS A 322 -16.18 -12.45 23.89
N ALA A 323 -15.83 -12.67 22.62
CA ALA A 323 -15.66 -11.63 21.62
C ALA A 323 -16.96 -10.86 21.38
N LYS A 324 -18.10 -11.55 21.29
CA LYS A 324 -19.42 -10.89 21.22
C LYS A 324 -19.72 -10.08 22.48
N GLU A 325 -19.43 -10.63 23.65
CA GLU A 325 -19.64 -9.95 24.93
C GLU A 325 -18.94 -8.59 25.01
N ILE A 326 -17.69 -8.50 24.53
CA ILE A 326 -16.96 -7.22 24.47
C ILE A 326 -17.36 -6.33 23.29
N GLY A 327 -18.17 -6.83 22.35
CA GLY A 327 -18.74 -6.05 21.27
C GLY A 327 -18.08 -6.25 19.90
N ALA A 328 -17.29 -7.32 19.67
CA ALA A 328 -16.81 -7.67 18.34
C ALA A 328 -17.95 -7.94 17.36
N GLU A 329 -17.72 -7.70 16.08
CA GLU A 329 -18.69 -7.81 14.98
C GLU A 329 -18.25 -8.85 13.93
N LEU A 330 -16.96 -9.21 13.93
CA LEU A 330 -16.37 -10.21 13.06
C LEU A 330 -15.42 -11.10 13.88
N PHE A 331 -15.58 -12.40 13.78
CA PHE A 331 -14.71 -13.40 14.43
C PHE A 331 -13.89 -14.13 13.38
N VAL A 332 -12.55 -14.07 13.49
CA VAL A 332 -11.62 -14.70 12.55
C VAL A 332 -10.86 -15.82 13.23
N VAL A 333 -11.00 -17.03 12.70
CA VAL A 333 -10.16 -18.18 13.06
C VAL A 333 -8.85 -18.05 12.29
N ASP A 334 -7.74 -17.96 13.01
CA ASP A 334 -6.40 -17.87 12.42
C ASP A 334 -5.80 -19.23 12.11
N ASP A 335 -4.48 -19.33 11.86
CA ASP A 335 -3.75 -20.54 11.49
C ASP A 335 -4.01 -21.73 12.44
N GLY A 336 -4.08 -22.95 11.91
CA GLY A 336 -4.19 -24.18 12.71
C GLY A 336 -5.50 -24.98 12.58
N TRP A 337 -6.47 -24.60 11.75
CA TRP A 337 -7.77 -25.26 11.61
C TRP A 337 -7.77 -26.48 10.65
N PHE A 338 -6.74 -26.63 9.82
CA PHE A 338 -6.69 -27.54 8.67
C PHE A 338 -5.58 -28.59 8.79
N GLY A 339 -5.68 -29.68 8.03
CA GLY A 339 -4.67 -30.73 7.92
C GLY A 339 -4.11 -31.16 9.28
N GLU A 340 -2.87 -31.58 9.30
CA GLU A 340 -2.12 -31.87 10.54
C GLU A 340 -1.41 -30.62 11.10
N ARG A 341 -2.03 -29.42 10.97
CA ARG A 341 -1.43 -28.13 11.32
C ARG A 341 -1.40 -27.91 12.83
N ASP A 342 -0.33 -28.34 13.49
CA ASP A 342 -0.08 -28.16 14.93
C ASP A 342 1.22 -27.42 15.26
N CYS A 343 2.02 -27.14 14.24
CA CYS A 343 3.24 -26.32 14.31
C CYS A 343 3.57 -25.72 12.94
N ILE A 344 4.66 -24.97 12.84
CA ILE A 344 5.07 -24.30 11.60
C ILE A 344 5.55 -25.26 10.50
N ASP A 345 5.94 -26.49 10.85
CA ASP A 345 6.63 -27.42 9.95
C ASP A 345 5.70 -28.43 9.25
N ASN A 346 4.39 -28.45 9.60
CA ASN A 346 3.45 -29.41 9.05
C ASN A 346 2.10 -28.79 8.64
N GLY A 347 1.33 -29.55 7.86
CA GLY A 347 -0.05 -29.30 7.47
C GLY A 347 -0.27 -28.23 6.41
N LEU A 348 0.64 -27.30 6.20
CA LEU A 348 0.44 -26.22 5.23
C LEU A 348 0.44 -26.78 3.80
N GLY A 349 -0.65 -26.52 3.06
CA GLY A 349 -0.97 -27.10 1.77
C GLY A 349 -2.13 -28.11 1.81
N ASP A 350 -2.38 -28.72 2.96
CA ASP A 350 -3.43 -29.72 3.18
C ASP A 350 -4.71 -29.05 3.70
N TRP A 351 -5.45 -28.38 2.83
CA TRP A 351 -6.57 -27.48 3.14
C TRP A 351 -7.90 -28.20 3.47
N TYR A 352 -7.84 -29.40 4.04
CA TYR A 352 -9.02 -30.06 4.59
C TYR A 352 -9.16 -29.76 6.09
N VAL A 353 -10.41 -29.71 6.58
CA VAL A 353 -10.68 -29.43 7.99
C VAL A 353 -10.10 -30.56 8.86
N ASN A 354 -9.35 -30.22 9.90
CA ASN A 354 -8.81 -31.20 10.83
C ASN A 354 -9.92 -31.81 11.68
N GLU A 355 -10.14 -33.12 11.55
CA GLU A 355 -11.26 -33.84 12.18
C GLU A 355 -11.10 -34.03 13.70
N GLU A 356 -9.87 -34.03 14.24
CA GLU A 356 -9.65 -34.08 15.69
C GLU A 356 -10.01 -32.72 16.34
N LYS A 357 -9.65 -31.63 15.69
CA LYS A 357 -9.94 -30.27 16.15
C LYS A 357 -11.39 -29.86 15.91
N PHE A 358 -11.97 -30.34 14.82
CA PHE A 358 -13.34 -30.04 14.37
C PHE A 358 -14.08 -31.35 13.97
N PRO A 359 -14.50 -32.17 14.94
CA PRO A 359 -15.09 -33.49 14.66
C PRO A 359 -16.36 -33.49 13.80
N ASN A 360 -17.05 -32.35 13.74
CA ASN A 360 -18.24 -32.13 12.92
C ASN A 360 -18.04 -31.06 11.84
N GLY A 361 -16.78 -30.86 11.41
CA GLY A 361 -16.41 -29.80 10.47
C GLY A 361 -16.48 -28.39 11.08
N LEU A 362 -16.33 -27.37 10.23
CA LEU A 362 -16.39 -25.96 10.66
C LEU A 362 -17.81 -25.47 10.94
N LYS A 363 -18.83 -26.16 10.41
CA LYS A 363 -20.21 -25.68 10.47
C LYS A 363 -20.70 -25.39 11.90
N PRO A 364 -20.45 -26.22 12.94
CA PRO A 364 -20.92 -25.91 14.30
C PRO A 364 -20.35 -24.59 14.87
N LEU A 365 -19.08 -24.27 14.55
CA LEU A 365 -18.48 -23.01 14.94
C LEU A 365 -19.09 -21.83 14.17
N ILE A 366 -19.26 -21.98 12.87
CA ILE A 366 -19.84 -20.93 12.00
C ILE A 366 -21.28 -20.65 12.44
N ASP A 367 -22.10 -21.67 12.66
CA ASP A 367 -23.46 -21.53 13.13
C ASP A 367 -23.54 -20.79 14.48
N GLU A 368 -22.62 -21.09 15.41
CA GLU A 368 -22.55 -20.37 16.70
C GLU A 368 -22.18 -18.88 16.50
N VAL A 369 -21.13 -18.59 15.70
CA VAL A 369 -20.72 -17.21 15.42
C VAL A 369 -21.84 -16.41 14.76
N LYS A 370 -22.50 -17.00 13.76
CA LYS A 370 -23.66 -16.40 13.08
C LYS A 370 -24.85 -16.23 14.03
N GLY A 371 -25.11 -17.21 14.89
CA GLY A 371 -26.15 -17.16 15.93
C GLY A 371 -25.93 -16.04 16.95
N LEU A 372 -24.68 -15.63 17.14
CA LEU A 372 -24.28 -14.46 17.93
C LEU A 372 -24.38 -13.13 17.16
N ASP A 373 -24.92 -13.12 15.94
CA ASP A 373 -24.97 -11.94 15.07
C ASP A 373 -23.56 -11.33 14.85
N MET A 374 -22.62 -12.18 14.50
CA MET A 374 -21.27 -11.80 14.06
C MET A 374 -20.98 -12.36 12.67
N LYS A 375 -20.11 -11.70 11.94
CA LYS A 375 -19.49 -12.21 10.73
C LYS A 375 -18.44 -13.25 11.08
N PHE A 376 -18.20 -14.20 10.16
CA PHE A 376 -17.18 -15.23 10.31
C PHE A 376 -16.07 -15.05 9.28
N GLY A 377 -14.83 -15.18 9.72
CA GLY A 377 -13.63 -15.15 8.88
C GLY A 377 -12.67 -16.29 9.15
N ILE A 378 -11.78 -16.55 8.20
CA ILE A 378 -10.81 -17.63 8.29
C ILE A 378 -9.48 -17.23 7.65
N TRP A 379 -8.38 -17.75 8.20
CA TRP A 379 -7.01 -17.56 7.71
C TRP A 379 -6.65 -18.63 6.68
N VAL A 380 -5.90 -18.22 5.67
CA VAL A 380 -5.28 -19.09 4.67
C VAL A 380 -3.89 -18.57 4.30
N GLU A 381 -2.97 -19.48 3.93
CA GLU A 381 -1.65 -19.19 3.35
C GLU A 381 -1.44 -20.05 2.09
N PRO A 382 -2.18 -19.76 1.01
CA PRO A 382 -2.33 -20.69 -0.11
C PRO A 382 -1.16 -20.70 -1.10
N GLU A 383 -0.19 -19.81 -0.93
CA GLU A 383 1.03 -19.73 -1.75
C GLU A 383 2.15 -20.63 -1.25
N MET A 384 1.96 -21.25 -0.08
CA MET A 384 3.03 -22.00 0.61
C MET A 384 2.60 -23.44 0.84
N VAL A 385 3.61 -24.33 0.98
CA VAL A 385 3.41 -25.74 1.28
C VAL A 385 4.54 -26.26 2.18
N ASN A 386 4.21 -27.10 3.17
CA ASN A 386 5.22 -27.77 3.98
C ASN A 386 5.77 -29.04 3.27
N PRO A 387 7.04 -29.40 3.52
CA PRO A 387 7.64 -30.62 2.98
C PRO A 387 6.92 -31.92 3.40
N LEU A 388 6.26 -31.90 4.54
CA LEU A 388 5.52 -33.06 5.08
C LEU A 388 4.08 -33.14 4.60
N ALA A 389 3.54 -32.09 3.99
CA ALA A 389 2.17 -32.04 3.49
C ALA A 389 1.91 -33.09 2.41
N SER A 390 0.69 -33.57 2.34
CA SER A 390 0.23 -34.53 1.28
C SER A 390 0.34 -33.87 -0.09
N LEU A 391 -0.04 -32.60 -0.21
CA LEU A 391 0.07 -31.84 -1.44
C LEU A 391 1.50 -31.87 -2.03
N TYR A 392 2.52 -31.65 -1.21
CA TYR A 392 3.90 -31.68 -1.70
C TYR A 392 4.37 -33.08 -2.09
N LYS A 393 3.94 -34.12 -1.34
CA LYS A 393 4.26 -35.53 -1.68
C LYS A 393 3.64 -35.96 -2.99
N GLU A 394 2.43 -35.49 -3.28
CA GLU A 394 1.71 -35.78 -4.53
C GLU A 394 2.23 -34.97 -5.72
N HIS A 395 2.64 -33.73 -5.46
CA HIS A 395 3.07 -32.77 -6.48
C HIS A 395 4.39 -32.07 -6.10
N PRO A 396 5.52 -32.78 -6.01
CA PRO A 396 6.80 -32.21 -5.61
C PRO A 396 7.35 -31.18 -6.63
N ASP A 397 6.86 -31.23 -7.87
CA ASP A 397 7.20 -30.28 -8.94
C ASP A 397 6.40 -28.97 -8.90
N TRP A 398 5.46 -28.80 -7.96
CA TRP A 398 4.63 -27.60 -7.86
C TRP A 398 5.29 -26.44 -7.12
N ILE A 399 6.49 -26.64 -6.58
CA ILE A 399 7.25 -25.58 -5.90
C ILE A 399 8.24 -24.91 -6.86
N TYR A 400 8.68 -23.69 -6.51
CA TYR A 400 9.86 -23.11 -7.14
C TYR A 400 11.11 -23.85 -6.66
N HIS A 401 11.91 -24.37 -7.60
CA HIS A 401 13.14 -25.10 -7.28
C HIS A 401 14.09 -25.14 -8.50
N TYR A 402 15.31 -25.56 -8.25
CA TYR A 402 16.28 -25.96 -9.28
C TYR A 402 16.50 -27.46 -9.18
N GLU A 403 16.33 -28.20 -10.26
CA GLU A 403 16.50 -29.66 -10.29
C GLU A 403 17.85 -30.16 -9.75
N THR A 404 18.89 -29.34 -9.88
CA THR A 404 20.26 -29.66 -9.45
C THR A 404 20.60 -29.20 -8.03
N ARG A 405 19.62 -28.72 -7.27
CA ARG A 405 19.80 -28.18 -5.92
C ARG A 405 18.78 -28.77 -4.95
N VAL A 406 19.17 -28.81 -3.69
CA VAL A 406 18.24 -29.09 -2.59
C VAL A 406 17.34 -27.88 -2.44
N SER A 407 16.04 -28.11 -2.28
CA SER A 407 15.08 -27.02 -2.05
C SER A 407 15.25 -26.44 -0.66
N ASP A 408 15.39 -25.11 -0.57
CA ASP A 408 15.49 -24.38 0.68
C ASP A 408 14.14 -24.29 1.39
N THR A 409 14.12 -24.42 2.69
CA THR A 409 12.99 -24.08 3.53
C THR A 409 13.26 -22.81 4.32
N SER A 410 12.23 -22.02 4.58
CA SER A 410 12.18 -20.97 5.57
C SER A 410 10.85 -21.09 6.28
N ARG A 411 10.82 -21.05 7.60
CA ARG A 411 9.63 -21.38 8.41
C ARG A 411 9.03 -22.77 8.08
N GLY A 412 9.87 -23.75 7.73
CA GLY A 412 9.40 -25.06 7.32
C GLY A 412 8.59 -25.10 6.00
N GLN A 413 8.69 -24.07 5.16
CA GLN A 413 7.83 -23.89 3.99
C GLN A 413 8.62 -23.88 2.68
N TYR A 414 8.00 -24.35 1.60
CA TYR A 414 8.30 -24.07 0.20
C TYR A 414 7.28 -23.10 -0.37
N VAL A 415 7.64 -22.43 -1.46
CA VAL A 415 6.73 -21.56 -2.22
C VAL A 415 6.19 -22.29 -3.43
N LEU A 416 4.87 -22.33 -3.56
CA LEU A 416 4.19 -22.90 -4.73
C LEU A 416 4.45 -22.04 -5.97
N ASN A 417 4.70 -22.69 -7.09
CA ASN A 417 4.90 -22.03 -8.37
C ASN A 417 3.56 -21.57 -8.97
N MET A 418 3.11 -20.39 -8.58
CA MET A 418 1.85 -19.81 -9.01
C MET A 418 1.80 -19.49 -10.53
N THR A 419 2.92 -19.59 -11.24
CA THR A 419 2.94 -19.42 -12.71
C THR A 419 2.46 -20.69 -13.44
N LYS A 420 2.45 -21.85 -12.77
CA LYS A 420 1.88 -23.09 -13.29
C LYS A 420 0.35 -23.01 -13.26
N LYS A 421 -0.28 -23.33 -14.39
CA LYS A 421 -1.75 -23.28 -14.51
C LYS A 421 -2.45 -24.19 -13.51
N GLU A 422 -1.95 -25.39 -13.32
CA GLU A 422 -2.48 -26.38 -12.38
C GLU A 422 -2.38 -25.94 -10.92
N VAL A 423 -1.31 -25.22 -10.54
CA VAL A 423 -1.15 -24.66 -9.18
C VAL A 423 -2.14 -23.51 -8.96
N LYS A 424 -2.23 -22.59 -9.92
CA LYS A 424 -3.19 -21.48 -9.89
C LYS A 424 -4.63 -21.99 -9.78
N GLU A 425 -4.98 -23.01 -10.57
CA GLU A 425 -6.30 -23.65 -10.55
C GLU A 425 -6.57 -24.34 -9.21
N PHE A 426 -5.60 -25.08 -8.66
CA PHE A 426 -5.71 -25.73 -7.34
C PHE A 426 -6.03 -24.69 -6.24
N VAL A 427 -5.27 -23.59 -6.19
CA VAL A 427 -5.48 -22.55 -5.18
C VAL A 427 -6.85 -21.87 -5.35
N TYR A 428 -7.24 -21.58 -6.59
CA TYR A 428 -8.57 -21.01 -6.87
C TYR A 428 -9.68 -21.96 -6.41
N GLN A 429 -9.64 -23.24 -6.81
CA GLN A 429 -10.68 -24.24 -6.49
C GLN A 429 -10.75 -24.51 -4.98
N MET A 430 -9.61 -24.56 -4.30
CA MET A 430 -9.57 -24.72 -2.84
C MET A 430 -10.32 -23.60 -2.13
N LEU A 431 -10.04 -22.35 -2.50
CA LEU A 431 -10.72 -21.18 -1.91
C LEU A 431 -12.19 -21.08 -2.33
N ASP A 432 -12.49 -21.35 -3.58
CA ASP A 432 -13.86 -21.35 -4.10
C ASP A 432 -14.73 -22.40 -3.40
N ASN A 433 -14.18 -23.62 -3.20
CA ASN A 433 -14.86 -24.68 -2.45
C ASN A 433 -15.09 -24.30 -0.99
N LEU A 434 -14.10 -23.67 -0.34
CA LEU A 434 -14.20 -23.21 1.04
C LEU A 434 -15.33 -22.17 1.17
N LEU A 435 -15.34 -21.16 0.30
CA LEU A 435 -16.34 -20.09 0.28
C LEU A 435 -17.73 -20.56 -0.16
N SER A 436 -17.82 -21.58 -1.00
CA SER A 436 -19.10 -22.16 -1.44
C SER A 436 -19.70 -23.11 -0.42
N SER A 437 -18.87 -23.79 0.39
CA SER A 437 -19.30 -24.77 1.39
C SER A 437 -19.69 -24.16 2.72
N TYR A 438 -19.18 -22.98 3.05
CA TYR A 438 -19.35 -22.33 4.34
C TYR A 438 -19.71 -20.85 4.20
N GLU A 439 -20.49 -20.33 5.17
CA GLU A 439 -20.83 -18.91 5.25
C GLU A 439 -19.67 -18.07 5.80
N ILE A 440 -18.66 -17.84 4.96
CA ILE A 440 -17.47 -17.06 5.30
C ILE A 440 -17.60 -15.65 4.74
N ASP A 441 -17.43 -14.64 5.59
CA ASP A 441 -17.50 -13.22 5.21
C ASP A 441 -16.12 -12.57 5.04
N TYR A 442 -15.04 -13.25 5.48
CA TYR A 442 -13.72 -12.65 5.53
C TYR A 442 -12.62 -13.70 5.37
N ILE A 443 -11.66 -13.41 4.51
CA ILE A 443 -10.45 -14.21 4.31
C ILE A 443 -9.23 -13.38 4.73
N LYS A 444 -8.46 -13.86 5.70
CA LYS A 444 -7.11 -13.38 5.97
C LYS A 444 -6.14 -14.23 5.14
N TRP A 445 -5.59 -13.62 4.09
CA TRP A 445 -4.62 -14.25 3.20
C TRP A 445 -3.21 -13.87 3.61
N ASP A 446 -2.42 -14.86 4.01
CA ASP A 446 -1.05 -14.69 4.47
C ASP A 446 -0.01 -15.21 3.46
N ALA A 447 1.25 -14.78 3.63
CA ALA A 447 2.41 -15.27 2.90
C ALA A 447 3.66 -15.08 3.77
N ASN A 448 4.05 -16.12 4.49
CA ASN A 448 5.06 -16.03 5.54
C ASN A 448 6.49 -16.35 5.07
N ARG A 449 6.70 -16.47 3.77
CA ARG A 449 8.00 -16.77 3.20
C ARG A 449 8.25 -15.98 1.91
N PRO A 450 9.43 -15.35 1.76
CA PRO A 450 9.86 -14.80 0.46
C PRO A 450 10.29 -15.91 -0.51
N ILE A 451 10.27 -15.61 -1.80
CA ILE A 451 10.82 -16.49 -2.85
C ILE A 451 12.35 -16.41 -2.81
N SER A 452 13.04 -17.56 -2.66
CA SER A 452 14.50 -17.67 -2.66
C SER A 452 15.05 -18.40 -3.88
N GLN A 453 14.47 -19.54 -4.21
CA GLN A 453 14.84 -20.35 -5.39
C GLN A 453 13.76 -20.15 -6.46
N ALA A 454 14.04 -19.29 -7.43
CA ALA A 454 13.04 -18.90 -8.43
C ALA A 454 12.80 -19.94 -9.53
N GLY A 455 13.69 -20.94 -9.68
CA GLY A 455 13.68 -21.85 -10.80
C GLY A 455 14.35 -21.25 -12.06
N VAL A 456 14.08 -21.81 -13.23
CA VAL A 456 14.73 -21.42 -14.47
C VAL A 456 14.06 -20.25 -15.19
N GLU A 457 12.75 -20.06 -14.95
CA GLU A 457 11.97 -18.99 -15.56
C GLU A 457 12.21 -17.68 -14.81
N LYS A 458 12.43 -16.58 -15.55
CA LYS A 458 12.74 -15.28 -14.96
C LYS A 458 11.55 -14.33 -14.87
N ASP A 459 10.45 -14.64 -15.53
CA ASP A 459 9.24 -13.84 -15.48
C ASP A 459 8.36 -14.14 -14.23
N ILE A 460 8.76 -15.09 -13.42
CA ILE A 460 8.07 -15.48 -12.18
C ILE A 460 7.95 -14.29 -11.21
N TRP A 461 8.92 -13.38 -11.20
CA TRP A 461 8.93 -12.23 -10.32
C TRP A 461 7.76 -11.25 -10.53
N TYR A 462 7.13 -11.34 -11.70
CA TYR A 462 5.90 -10.62 -12.04
C TYR A 462 4.70 -11.56 -12.10
N LYS A 463 4.80 -12.71 -12.80
CA LYS A 463 3.68 -13.63 -13.02
C LYS A 463 3.14 -14.25 -11.74
N HIS A 464 3.97 -14.46 -10.72
CA HIS A 464 3.51 -14.98 -9.43
C HIS A 464 2.43 -14.07 -8.80
N ILE A 465 2.73 -12.76 -8.72
CA ILE A 465 1.76 -11.81 -8.12
C ILE A 465 0.55 -11.55 -9.04
N GLU A 466 0.75 -11.60 -10.36
CA GLU A 466 -0.35 -11.52 -11.33
C GLU A 466 -1.35 -12.67 -11.13
N ALA A 467 -0.85 -13.89 -10.90
CA ALA A 467 -1.69 -15.04 -10.60
C ALA A 467 -2.53 -14.85 -9.33
N ILE A 468 -1.97 -14.25 -8.27
CA ILE A 468 -2.69 -13.93 -7.04
C ILE A 468 -3.79 -12.89 -7.33
N TYR A 469 -3.46 -11.83 -8.07
CA TYR A 469 -4.44 -10.82 -8.46
C TYR A 469 -5.63 -11.43 -9.23
N ASP A 470 -5.35 -12.33 -10.16
CA ASP A 470 -6.40 -13.00 -10.95
C ASP A 470 -7.27 -13.88 -10.07
N ILE A 471 -6.68 -14.71 -9.19
CA ILE A 471 -7.42 -15.58 -8.28
C ILE A 471 -8.39 -14.76 -7.43
N VAL A 472 -7.90 -13.71 -6.77
CA VAL A 472 -8.75 -12.90 -5.88
C VAL A 472 -9.82 -12.12 -6.66
N LYS A 473 -9.50 -11.62 -7.85
CA LYS A 473 -10.49 -10.98 -8.74
C LYS A 473 -11.62 -11.94 -9.12
N GLU A 474 -11.28 -13.17 -9.50
CA GLU A 474 -12.31 -14.18 -9.86
C GLU A 474 -13.12 -14.61 -8.64
N LEU A 475 -12.48 -14.80 -7.48
CA LEU A 475 -13.20 -15.08 -6.23
C LEU A 475 -14.15 -13.94 -5.85
N LYS A 476 -13.73 -12.68 -5.94
CA LYS A 476 -14.60 -11.52 -5.66
C LYS A 476 -15.78 -11.38 -6.62
N LYS A 477 -15.63 -11.82 -7.87
CA LYS A 477 -16.77 -11.87 -8.81
C LYS A 477 -17.81 -12.93 -8.38
N LYS A 478 -17.37 -14.08 -7.92
CA LYS A 478 -18.24 -15.18 -7.50
C LYS A 478 -18.78 -14.99 -6.08
N HIS A 479 -17.98 -14.47 -5.18
CA HIS A 479 -18.27 -14.24 -3.77
C HIS A 479 -18.15 -12.73 -3.42
N PRO A 480 -19.04 -11.87 -3.96
CA PRO A 480 -18.87 -10.42 -3.90
C PRO A 480 -18.93 -9.81 -2.49
N ASP A 481 -19.49 -10.52 -1.52
CA ASP A 481 -19.65 -10.02 -0.15
C ASP A 481 -18.47 -10.36 0.76
N VAL A 482 -17.56 -11.24 0.32
CA VAL A 482 -16.38 -11.62 1.10
C VAL A 482 -15.32 -10.50 1.06
N LEU A 483 -14.82 -10.13 2.23
CA LEU A 483 -13.68 -9.22 2.39
C LEU A 483 -12.37 -10.00 2.45
N PHE A 484 -11.32 -9.42 1.89
CA PHE A 484 -9.98 -10.01 1.89
C PHE A 484 -8.99 -9.09 2.62
N GLU A 485 -8.25 -9.65 3.58
CA GLU A 485 -7.15 -8.99 4.28
C GLU A 485 -5.81 -9.50 3.73
N ALA A 486 -4.94 -8.57 3.35
CA ALA A 486 -3.58 -8.89 2.92
C ALA A 486 -2.65 -8.93 4.13
N CYS A 487 -2.07 -10.10 4.37
CA CYS A 487 -0.96 -10.33 5.28
C CYS A 487 0.22 -10.94 4.50
N ALA A 488 1.44 -10.60 4.86
CA ALA A 488 2.63 -11.26 4.35
C ALA A 488 3.74 -11.11 5.39
N SER A 489 3.74 -11.97 6.41
CA SER A 489 4.53 -11.76 7.64
C SER A 489 4.34 -10.32 8.13
N GLY A 490 3.13 -9.95 8.49
CA GLY A 490 2.79 -8.56 8.74
C GLY A 490 2.61 -7.76 7.46
N GLY A 491 3.26 -6.60 7.40
CA GLY A 491 3.15 -5.62 6.31
C GLY A 491 3.99 -5.90 5.06
N GLY A 492 4.35 -7.15 4.77
CA GLY A 492 5.18 -7.51 3.62
C GLY A 492 4.57 -7.21 2.24
N ARG A 493 3.26 -7.00 2.17
CA ARG A 493 2.53 -6.52 0.98
C ARG A 493 1.62 -5.35 1.35
N THR A 494 2.17 -4.14 1.38
CA THR A 494 1.42 -2.91 1.64
C THR A 494 1.72 -1.93 0.51
N ASP A 495 0.94 -2.00 -0.56
CA ASP A 495 1.11 -1.20 -1.78
C ASP A 495 -0.21 -0.98 -2.52
N TYR A 496 -0.21 -0.12 -3.54
CA TYR A 496 -1.40 0.18 -4.34
C TYR A 496 -1.83 -0.95 -5.29
N GLY A 497 -0.96 -1.93 -5.57
CA GLY A 497 -1.32 -3.12 -6.33
C GLY A 497 -2.27 -4.00 -5.53
N ILE A 498 -1.84 -4.39 -4.32
CA ILE A 498 -2.66 -5.25 -3.45
C ILE A 498 -3.89 -4.48 -2.92
N LEU A 499 -3.79 -3.16 -2.65
CA LEU A 499 -4.93 -2.33 -2.24
C LEU A 499 -6.06 -2.36 -3.28
N GLY A 500 -5.72 -2.45 -4.57
CA GLY A 500 -6.70 -2.58 -5.65
C GLY A 500 -7.46 -3.92 -5.66
N ILE A 501 -7.00 -4.90 -4.91
CA ILE A 501 -7.52 -6.28 -4.92
C ILE A 501 -8.06 -6.68 -3.55
N PHE A 502 -7.35 -6.34 -2.46
CA PHE A 502 -7.72 -6.64 -1.08
C PHE A 502 -8.44 -5.46 -0.42
N ASP A 503 -9.09 -5.69 0.69
CA ASP A 503 -9.93 -4.69 1.37
C ASP A 503 -9.24 -4.08 2.60
N ASP A 504 -8.36 -4.86 3.26
CA ASP A 504 -7.66 -4.48 4.49
C ASP A 504 -6.20 -4.94 4.45
N PHE A 505 -5.34 -4.30 5.26
CA PHE A 505 -3.95 -4.68 5.49
C PHE A 505 -3.71 -5.10 6.94
N TRP A 506 -3.06 -6.24 7.13
CA TRP A 506 -2.33 -6.54 8.35
C TRP A 506 -1.01 -5.76 8.32
N THR A 507 -1.02 -4.56 8.86
CA THR A 507 0.03 -3.55 8.61
C THR A 507 1.40 -3.93 9.16
N SER A 508 1.45 -4.69 10.27
CA SER A 508 2.67 -5.19 10.91
C SER A 508 2.33 -6.25 11.95
N ASP A 509 3.19 -7.26 12.10
CA ASP A 509 3.15 -8.21 13.22
C ASP A 509 3.59 -7.56 14.55
N ASN A 510 4.18 -6.38 14.49
CA ASN A 510 4.41 -5.59 15.70
C ASN A 510 3.11 -4.91 16.12
N THR A 511 2.50 -5.47 17.15
CA THR A 511 1.25 -5.01 17.75
C THR A 511 1.48 -4.18 19.02
N ASP A 512 2.72 -3.85 19.35
CA ASP A 512 3.06 -2.96 20.47
C ASP A 512 2.45 -1.58 20.27
N ALA A 513 1.60 -1.13 21.19
CA ALA A 513 0.81 0.09 21.03
C ALA A 513 1.67 1.36 20.89
N TYR A 514 2.87 1.38 21.44
CA TYR A 514 3.80 2.50 21.30
C TYR A 514 4.48 2.50 19.93
N ASP A 515 5.03 1.35 19.51
CA ASP A 515 5.65 1.24 18.18
C ASP A 515 4.63 1.47 17.05
N ARG A 516 3.39 1.06 17.27
CA ARG A 516 2.28 1.28 16.31
C ARG A 516 1.98 2.76 16.08
N LEU A 517 2.21 3.66 17.04
CA LEU A 517 2.05 5.10 16.79
C LEU A 517 2.93 5.56 15.63
N LYS A 518 4.17 5.07 15.56
CA LYS A 518 5.10 5.41 14.49
C LYS A 518 4.77 4.71 13.17
N ILE A 519 4.45 3.41 13.23
CA ILE A 519 4.06 2.61 12.06
C ILE A 519 2.81 3.21 11.39
N GLN A 520 1.77 3.47 12.17
CA GLN A 520 0.49 4.03 11.70
C GLN A 520 0.64 5.47 11.16
N ASN A 521 1.45 6.28 11.84
CA ASN A 521 1.79 7.61 11.35
C ASN A 521 2.46 7.57 9.97
N SER A 522 3.48 6.73 9.81
CA SER A 522 4.22 6.64 8.54
C SER A 522 3.38 6.00 7.42
N TYR A 523 2.57 4.99 7.73
CA TYR A 523 1.60 4.40 6.81
C TYR A 523 0.65 5.45 6.23
N SER A 524 0.17 6.38 7.06
CA SER A 524 -0.81 7.40 6.69
C SER A 524 -0.32 8.45 5.67
N TYR A 525 0.97 8.49 5.34
CA TYR A 525 1.44 9.39 4.28
C TYR A 525 0.91 8.98 2.91
N ILE A 526 0.81 7.69 2.66
CA ILE A 526 0.48 7.13 1.34
C ILE A 526 -0.85 6.37 1.35
N TYR A 527 -1.13 5.57 2.38
CA TYR A 527 -2.25 4.62 2.38
C TYR A 527 -3.42 5.09 3.25
N PRO A 528 -4.68 4.80 2.83
CA PRO A 528 -5.88 5.24 3.54
C PRO A 528 -6.05 4.52 4.89
N ILE A 529 -6.50 5.26 5.89
CA ILE A 529 -6.71 4.74 7.24
C ILE A 529 -7.74 3.60 7.27
N LYS A 530 -8.75 3.65 6.42
CA LYS A 530 -9.80 2.61 6.31
C LYS A 530 -9.26 1.22 5.98
N ALA A 531 -8.11 1.12 5.33
CA ALA A 531 -7.47 -0.17 5.02
C ALA A 531 -6.47 -0.64 6.08
N MET A 532 -6.22 0.15 7.13
CA MET A 532 -5.22 -0.14 8.16
C MET A 532 -5.82 -0.89 9.34
N ARG A 533 -5.57 -2.20 9.47
CA ARG A 533 -5.87 -2.94 10.70
C ARG A 533 -4.93 -2.54 11.83
N ALA A 534 -5.51 -2.27 12.99
CA ALA A 534 -4.80 -1.86 14.18
C ALA A 534 -5.31 -2.66 15.39
N TRP A 535 -4.40 -3.09 16.26
CA TRP A 535 -4.64 -4.21 17.16
C TRP A 535 -4.49 -3.87 18.62
N VAL A 536 -5.41 -4.41 19.44
CA VAL A 536 -5.25 -4.56 20.89
C VAL A 536 -4.87 -6.01 21.16
N THR A 537 -3.67 -6.24 21.69
CA THR A 537 -3.09 -7.57 21.87
C THR A 537 -2.71 -7.84 23.34
N ASP A 538 -2.13 -8.99 23.63
CA ASP A 538 -1.75 -9.40 24.99
C ASP A 538 -0.76 -8.41 25.64
N CYS A 539 -0.77 -8.37 26.95
CA CYS A 539 0.14 -7.57 27.77
C CYS A 539 0.77 -8.47 28.87
N PRO A 540 2.11 -8.52 28.95
CA PRO A 540 3.13 -7.83 28.13
C PRO A 540 3.05 -8.19 26.65
N ASN A 541 3.40 -7.23 25.76
CA ASN A 541 3.44 -7.50 24.33
C ASN A 541 4.47 -8.59 23.98
N PHE A 542 4.12 -9.52 23.10
CA PHE A 542 4.96 -10.70 22.83
C PHE A 542 6.31 -10.37 22.17
N LEU A 543 6.40 -9.29 21.36
CA LEU A 543 7.66 -8.87 20.73
C LEU A 543 8.49 -7.97 21.62
N SER A 544 7.90 -6.87 22.10
CA SER A 544 8.62 -5.82 22.82
C SER A 544 8.76 -6.09 24.32
N GLN A 545 7.94 -6.97 24.89
CA GLN A 545 7.80 -7.23 26.33
C GLN A 545 7.35 -5.98 27.12
N ARG A 546 6.87 -4.93 26.46
CA ARG A 546 6.34 -3.74 27.14
C ARG A 546 5.03 -4.04 27.83
N VAL A 547 4.86 -3.42 29.00
CA VAL A 547 3.61 -3.40 29.75
C VAL A 547 2.98 -2.04 29.53
N ILE A 548 1.92 -1.99 28.72
CA ILE A 548 1.21 -0.75 28.36
C ILE A 548 -0.22 -0.83 28.87
N PRO A 549 -0.75 0.22 29.54
CA PRO A 549 -2.12 0.24 30.04
C PRO A 549 -3.15 -0.04 28.92
N MET A 550 -4.19 -0.80 29.24
CA MET A 550 -5.19 -1.23 28.26
C MET A 550 -5.83 -0.06 27.53
N LYS A 551 -6.14 1.04 28.23
CA LYS A 551 -6.69 2.25 27.63
C LYS A 551 -5.79 2.81 26.51
N PHE A 552 -4.48 2.90 26.75
CA PHE A 552 -3.54 3.37 25.73
C PHE A 552 -3.50 2.42 24.52
N ARG A 553 -3.52 1.09 24.77
CA ARG A 553 -3.57 0.07 23.70
C ARG A 553 -4.81 0.25 22.83
N TYR A 554 -6.00 0.46 23.45
CA TYR A 554 -7.24 0.76 22.72
C TYR A 554 -7.14 2.05 21.92
N HIS A 555 -6.72 3.16 22.53
CA HIS A 555 -6.60 4.43 21.82
C HIS A 555 -5.65 4.35 20.62
N SER A 556 -4.51 3.65 20.75
CA SER A 556 -3.59 3.41 19.62
C SER A 556 -4.26 2.59 18.50
N ALA A 557 -4.99 1.52 18.84
CA ALA A 557 -5.68 0.69 17.86
C ALA A 557 -6.89 1.41 17.23
N MET A 558 -7.58 2.27 17.97
CA MET A 558 -8.71 3.06 17.48
C MET A 558 -8.33 4.12 16.43
N MET A 559 -7.04 4.36 16.20
CA MET A 559 -6.55 5.19 15.09
C MET A 559 -6.73 4.55 13.70
N GLY A 560 -7.03 3.26 13.63
CA GLY A 560 -7.28 2.51 12.39
C GLY A 560 -8.59 1.74 12.43
N THR A 561 -8.66 0.64 11.71
CA THR A 561 -9.78 -0.32 11.80
C THR A 561 -9.51 -1.27 12.95
N LEU A 562 -10.29 -1.13 14.03
CA LEU A 562 -10.06 -1.79 15.30
C LEU A 562 -10.13 -3.33 15.19
N GLY A 563 -9.07 -3.98 15.61
CA GLY A 563 -8.94 -5.41 15.80
C GLY A 563 -8.55 -5.76 17.24
N ILE A 564 -9.08 -6.85 17.76
CA ILE A 564 -8.74 -7.43 19.06
C ILE A 564 -8.05 -8.77 18.79
N GLY A 565 -6.79 -8.91 19.22
CA GLY A 565 -5.99 -10.12 19.06
C GLY A 565 -5.60 -10.78 20.39
N CYS A 566 -5.83 -10.13 21.53
CA CYS A 566 -5.46 -10.69 22.84
C CYS A 566 -6.28 -11.94 23.22
N ASN A 567 -5.74 -12.76 24.13
CA ASN A 567 -6.50 -13.86 24.73
C ASN A 567 -7.54 -13.33 25.70
N ILE A 568 -8.73 -13.03 25.18
CA ILE A 568 -9.84 -12.44 25.95
C ILE A 568 -10.39 -13.34 27.07
N LEU A 569 -10.07 -14.64 27.08
CA LEU A 569 -10.42 -15.54 28.18
C LEU A 569 -9.55 -15.35 29.43
N LYS A 570 -8.44 -14.63 29.31
CA LYS A 570 -7.52 -14.32 30.42
C LYS A 570 -7.74 -12.93 31.02
N LEU A 571 -8.59 -12.11 30.42
CA LEU A 571 -8.86 -10.76 30.92
C LEU A 571 -9.64 -10.78 32.22
N SER A 572 -9.31 -9.87 33.14
CA SER A 572 -10.08 -9.63 34.36
C SER A 572 -11.45 -9.01 34.06
N GLU A 573 -12.37 -9.05 35.01
CA GLU A 573 -13.69 -8.42 34.87
C GLU A 573 -13.56 -6.92 34.54
N ASP A 574 -12.66 -6.19 35.21
CA ASP A 574 -12.41 -4.76 34.95
C ASP A 574 -11.87 -4.52 33.53
N GLU A 575 -11.01 -5.38 33.01
CA GLU A 575 -10.51 -5.30 31.65
C GLU A 575 -11.60 -5.63 30.61
N ILE A 576 -12.51 -6.54 30.92
CA ILE A 576 -13.68 -6.83 30.08
C ILE A 576 -14.61 -5.62 30.00
N GLU A 577 -14.94 -5.01 31.15
CA GLU A 577 -15.79 -3.82 31.16
C GLU A 577 -15.14 -2.64 30.42
N LEU A 578 -13.85 -2.39 30.65
CA LEU A 578 -13.12 -1.38 29.89
C LEU A 578 -13.13 -1.67 28.40
N SER A 579 -12.99 -2.93 27.99
CA SER A 579 -13.04 -3.33 26.57
C SER A 579 -14.42 -3.02 25.95
N LYS A 580 -15.51 -3.30 26.67
CA LYS A 580 -16.88 -2.94 26.24
C LYS A 580 -17.03 -1.43 26.04
N GLU A 581 -16.54 -0.64 26.98
CA GLU A 581 -16.56 0.83 26.89
C GLU A 581 -15.80 1.32 25.68
N MET A 582 -14.54 0.89 25.49
CA MET A 582 -13.68 1.32 24.38
C MET A 582 -14.22 0.89 23.03
N ILE A 583 -14.73 -0.32 22.90
CA ILE A 583 -15.32 -0.80 21.64
C ILE A 583 -16.60 -0.02 21.31
N ASN A 584 -17.43 0.27 22.31
CA ASN A 584 -18.63 1.09 22.11
C ASN A 584 -18.26 2.52 21.72
N GLU A 585 -17.26 3.12 22.37
CA GLU A 585 -16.72 4.43 21.97
C GLU A 585 -16.23 4.40 20.52
N TYR A 586 -15.43 3.38 20.13
CA TYR A 586 -14.97 3.24 18.75
C TYR A 586 -16.11 3.15 17.74
N LYS A 587 -17.16 2.37 18.02
CA LYS A 587 -18.33 2.26 17.14
C LYS A 587 -19.01 3.61 16.90
N ASN A 588 -19.00 4.51 17.89
CA ASN A 588 -19.58 5.85 17.80
C ASN A 588 -18.69 6.84 17.02
N ILE A 589 -17.39 6.55 16.88
CA ILE A 589 -16.44 7.45 16.21
C ILE A 589 -15.83 6.86 14.94
N ARG A 590 -15.96 5.56 14.66
CA ARG A 590 -15.27 4.88 13.56
C ARG A 590 -15.57 5.45 12.17
N HIS A 591 -16.75 6.04 11.97
CA HIS A 591 -17.09 6.70 10.71
C HIS A 591 -16.21 7.92 10.44
N ILE A 592 -15.76 8.62 11.50
CA ILE A 592 -14.82 9.74 11.39
C ILE A 592 -13.41 9.21 11.15
N VAL A 593 -13.01 8.15 11.86
CA VAL A 593 -11.68 7.53 11.73
C VAL A 593 -11.47 6.93 10.34
N GLN A 594 -12.42 6.14 9.86
CA GLN A 594 -12.27 5.37 8.63
C GLN A 594 -12.49 6.21 7.35
N GLU A 595 -13.30 7.25 7.42
CA GLU A 595 -13.71 8.02 6.24
C GLU A 595 -13.37 9.52 6.31
N GLY A 596 -12.90 10.00 7.46
CA GLY A 596 -12.51 11.40 7.67
C GLY A 596 -11.14 11.73 7.08
N SER A 597 -10.88 13.02 6.94
CA SER A 597 -9.55 13.54 6.60
C SER A 597 -8.62 13.41 7.80
N PHE A 598 -7.48 12.78 7.62
CA PHE A 598 -6.48 12.55 8.65
C PHE A 598 -5.41 13.64 8.66
N TYR A 599 -5.08 14.14 9.85
CA TYR A 599 -4.07 15.19 10.07
C TYR A 599 -3.02 14.70 11.07
N ARG A 600 -1.76 14.85 10.72
CA ARG A 600 -0.60 14.69 11.58
C ARG A 600 -0.30 16.05 12.20
N LEU A 601 -0.60 16.22 13.48
CA LEU A 601 -0.40 17.52 14.12
C LEU A 601 1.05 17.66 14.59
N GLU A 602 1.61 18.85 14.38
CA GLU A 602 2.95 19.16 14.85
C GLU A 602 2.96 19.25 16.38
N ASN A 603 3.95 18.63 16.97
CA ASN A 603 4.23 18.78 18.38
C ASN A 603 5.06 20.05 18.59
N THR A 604 4.46 21.09 19.14
CA THR A 604 5.10 22.38 19.40
C THR A 604 5.84 22.44 20.72
N SER A 605 5.81 21.36 21.51
CA SER A 605 6.49 21.27 22.79
C SER A 605 7.73 20.36 22.71
N GLU A 606 8.66 20.55 23.63
CA GLU A 606 9.81 19.61 23.83
C GLU A 606 9.36 18.24 24.37
N ASN A 607 8.05 18.02 24.48
CA ASN A 607 7.44 16.80 24.99
C ASN A 607 7.23 15.81 23.85
N ASP A 608 7.36 14.52 24.16
CA ASP A 608 7.17 13.42 23.20
C ASP A 608 5.70 13.07 22.96
N TYR A 609 4.82 14.09 22.88
CA TYR A 609 3.42 13.89 22.53
C TYR A 609 3.31 13.45 21.07
N ALA A 610 2.53 12.41 20.81
CA ALA A 610 2.05 12.08 19.48
C ALA A 610 0.59 12.55 19.34
N LEU A 611 0.32 13.37 18.31
CA LEU A 611 -0.94 14.08 18.13
C LEU A 611 -1.51 13.82 16.74
N PHE A 612 -2.73 13.32 16.70
CA PHE A 612 -3.41 12.99 15.45
C PHE A 612 -4.84 13.51 15.46
N GLN A 613 -5.34 13.89 14.31
CA GLN A 613 -6.69 14.44 14.20
C GLN A 613 -7.40 13.86 12.99
N TYR A 614 -8.71 13.69 13.12
CA TYR A 614 -9.61 13.31 12.04
C TYR A 614 -10.72 14.35 11.93
N VAL A 615 -11.12 14.68 10.71
CA VAL A 615 -12.23 15.61 10.43
C VAL A 615 -13.18 15.01 9.42
N LYS A 616 -14.45 14.95 9.75
CA LYS A 616 -15.54 14.54 8.86
C LYS A 616 -16.80 15.36 9.15
N GLU A 617 -17.27 16.12 8.17
CA GLU A 617 -18.59 16.80 8.17
C GLU A 617 -18.91 17.62 9.44
N GLY A 618 -17.91 18.30 10.00
CA GLY A 618 -18.06 19.11 11.22
C GLY A 618 -17.82 18.34 12.53
N GLU A 619 -17.61 17.04 12.47
CA GLU A 619 -17.11 16.26 13.58
C GLU A 619 -15.58 16.16 13.53
N VAL A 620 -14.94 16.33 14.69
CA VAL A 620 -13.49 16.30 14.82
C VAL A 620 -13.09 15.37 15.96
N LEU A 621 -12.07 14.56 15.74
CA LEU A 621 -11.45 13.74 16.78
C LEU A 621 -9.99 14.17 16.92
N LEU A 622 -9.58 14.43 18.15
CA LEU A 622 -8.18 14.62 18.53
C LEU A 622 -7.72 13.42 19.35
N PHE A 623 -6.72 12.72 18.87
CA PHE A 623 -6.00 11.68 19.59
C PHE A 623 -4.70 12.27 20.13
N ALA A 624 -4.50 12.21 21.43
CA ALA A 624 -3.30 12.69 22.10
C ALA A 624 -2.69 11.56 22.94
N PHE A 625 -1.39 11.33 22.72
CA PHE A 625 -0.61 10.30 23.43
C PHE A 625 0.62 10.92 24.08
N LEU A 626 0.92 10.50 25.31
CA LEU A 626 2.18 10.77 26.01
C LEU A 626 2.86 9.44 26.33
N PRO A 627 3.75 8.95 25.46
CA PRO A 627 4.44 7.68 25.70
C PRO A 627 5.34 7.69 26.93
N GLN A 628 6.01 8.81 27.16
CA GLN A 628 6.94 8.97 28.27
C GLN A 628 6.80 10.34 28.92
N SER A 629 6.61 10.36 30.22
CA SER A 629 6.58 11.59 31.01
C SER A 629 8.01 12.04 31.36
N LYS A 630 8.26 13.35 31.25
CA LYS A 630 9.53 13.99 31.65
C LYS A 630 9.28 14.97 32.78
N LEU A 631 10.24 15.16 33.67
CA LEU A 631 10.13 16.12 34.77
C LEU A 631 10.04 17.55 34.21
N GLY A 632 9.15 18.36 34.78
CA GLY A 632 8.95 19.75 34.37
C GLY A 632 8.02 19.97 33.17
N HIS A 633 7.29 18.93 32.76
CA HIS A 633 6.34 19.01 31.65
C HIS A 633 5.23 20.04 31.89
N ARG A 634 4.99 20.84 30.87
CA ARG A 634 3.77 21.68 30.77
C ARG A 634 2.73 20.96 29.93
N ALA A 635 1.47 21.34 30.05
CA ALA A 635 0.43 20.95 29.10
C ALA A 635 0.88 21.33 27.67
N THR A 636 0.66 20.45 26.71
CA THR A 636 0.95 20.73 25.31
C THR A 636 -0.19 21.51 24.71
N ARG A 637 0.14 22.64 24.05
CA ARG A 637 -0.82 23.41 23.27
C ARG A 637 -0.97 22.82 21.89
N VAL A 638 -2.19 22.37 21.57
CA VAL A 638 -2.52 21.72 20.31
C VAL A 638 -3.37 22.65 19.47
N LYS A 639 -2.89 22.96 18.26
CA LYS A 639 -3.66 23.69 17.25
C LYS A 639 -4.31 22.68 16.31
N LEU A 640 -5.64 22.75 16.19
CA LEU A 640 -6.40 21.89 15.28
C LEU A 640 -6.27 22.40 13.84
N ARG A 641 -6.69 21.56 12.88
CA ARG A 641 -6.57 21.85 11.46
C ARG A 641 -7.85 21.48 10.71
N GLY A 642 -8.08 22.08 9.54
CA GLY A 642 -9.18 21.71 8.66
C GLY A 642 -10.57 22.04 9.19
N LEU A 643 -10.69 22.95 10.16
CA LEU A 643 -11.98 23.42 10.69
C LEU A 643 -12.53 24.59 9.88
N ASP A 644 -13.85 24.80 9.97
CA ASP A 644 -14.48 26.02 9.52
C ASP A 644 -14.26 27.10 10.60
N GLY A 645 -13.55 28.17 10.24
CA GLY A 645 -13.12 29.21 11.19
C GLY A 645 -14.27 29.95 11.84
N ASP A 646 -15.39 30.11 11.13
CA ASP A 646 -16.56 30.91 11.56
C ASP A 646 -17.53 30.11 12.42
N LYS A 647 -17.42 28.78 12.43
CA LYS A 647 -18.29 27.91 13.21
C LYS A 647 -17.81 27.69 14.63
N ILE A 648 -18.75 27.41 15.53
CA ILE A 648 -18.49 27.08 16.92
C ILE A 648 -18.43 25.56 17.08
N TYR A 649 -17.40 25.09 17.76
CA TYR A 649 -17.21 23.68 18.11
C TYR A 649 -17.38 23.49 19.61
N LYS A 650 -18.23 22.52 19.97
CA LYS A 650 -18.49 22.08 21.33
C LYS A 650 -17.67 20.82 21.59
N PHE A 651 -17.00 20.75 22.74
CA PHE A 651 -16.20 19.62 23.18
C PHE A 651 -16.09 19.58 24.70
N GLN A 652 -15.60 18.44 25.23
CA GLN A 652 -15.45 18.26 26.67
C GLN A 652 -13.99 17.96 27.03
N ILE A 653 -13.47 18.66 28.04
CA ILE A 653 -12.17 18.35 28.68
C ILE A 653 -12.38 18.32 30.20
N ASN A 654 -11.96 17.20 30.84
CA ASN A 654 -12.05 17.02 32.29
C ASN A 654 -13.47 17.31 32.86
N GLU A 655 -14.51 16.80 32.17
CA GLU A 655 -15.92 16.96 32.48
C GLU A 655 -16.50 18.39 32.28
N GLU A 656 -15.66 19.36 31.91
CA GLU A 656 -16.12 20.70 31.54
C GLU A 656 -16.50 20.78 30.07
N GLU A 657 -17.71 21.24 29.80
CA GLU A 657 -18.18 21.52 28.45
C GLU A 657 -17.64 22.89 27.99
N ILE A 658 -16.95 22.91 26.85
CA ILE A 658 -16.26 24.08 26.31
C ILE A 658 -16.75 24.33 24.89
N GLU A 659 -16.94 25.62 24.58
CA GLU A 659 -17.26 26.06 23.22
C GLU A 659 -16.20 27.05 22.74
N LYS A 660 -15.68 26.83 21.53
CA LYS A 660 -14.70 27.72 20.87
C LYS A 660 -14.98 27.79 19.38
N SER A 661 -14.65 28.93 18.79
CA SER A 661 -14.70 29.04 17.32
C SER A 661 -13.61 28.17 16.66
N GLY A 662 -13.85 27.72 15.44
CA GLY A 662 -12.86 27.01 14.64
C GLY A 662 -11.59 27.85 14.45
N SER A 663 -11.75 29.14 14.25
CA SER A 663 -10.63 30.09 14.15
C SER A 663 -9.77 30.10 15.42
N TYR A 664 -10.40 30.09 16.62
CA TYR A 664 -9.64 29.99 17.88
C TYR A 664 -8.89 28.65 17.98
N LEU A 665 -9.57 27.54 17.69
CA LEU A 665 -8.99 26.20 17.74
C LEU A 665 -7.81 26.02 16.79
N MET A 666 -7.87 26.63 15.60
CA MET A 666 -6.79 26.55 14.60
C MET A 666 -5.62 27.48 14.88
N ASN A 667 -5.86 28.68 15.43
CA ASN A 667 -4.81 29.70 15.59
C ASN A 667 -4.23 29.74 17.00
N GLN A 668 -5.08 29.66 18.03
CA GLN A 668 -4.65 29.64 19.44
C GLN A 668 -4.49 28.21 19.95
N GLY A 669 -5.43 27.32 19.64
CA GLY A 669 -5.44 25.93 20.10
C GLY A 669 -5.95 25.76 21.53
N ILE A 670 -5.80 24.55 22.04
CA ILE A 670 -6.20 24.14 23.40
C ILE A 670 -5.04 23.46 24.12
N ASP A 671 -5.03 23.54 25.43
CA ASP A 671 -4.02 22.89 26.26
C ASP A 671 -4.46 21.47 26.63
N ILE A 672 -3.66 20.49 26.25
CA ILE A 672 -3.86 19.07 26.58
C ILE A 672 -2.85 18.67 27.65
N LYS A 673 -3.37 18.21 28.79
CA LYS A 673 -2.56 17.67 29.88
C LYS A 673 -2.75 16.17 29.99
N LEU A 674 -1.66 15.43 29.81
CA LEU A 674 -1.53 13.99 30.08
C LEU A 674 -0.53 13.80 31.22
N ILE A 675 -0.67 12.73 32.00
CA ILE A 675 0.09 12.52 33.23
C ILE A 675 0.61 11.09 33.31
N GLY A 676 1.91 10.95 33.55
CA GLY A 676 2.55 9.63 33.65
C GLY A 676 2.94 9.05 32.30
N ASP A 677 3.54 7.88 32.33
CA ASP A 677 3.92 7.16 31.13
C ASP A 677 2.69 6.46 30.51
N TYR A 678 2.62 6.40 29.21
CA TYR A 678 1.55 5.77 28.46
C TYR A 678 0.14 6.33 28.80
N ASP A 679 0.03 7.65 29.00
CA ASP A 679 -1.29 8.30 29.10
C ASP A 679 -1.80 8.75 27.74
N SER A 680 -3.12 8.71 27.54
CA SER A 680 -3.74 9.07 26.28
C SER A 680 -5.17 9.57 26.46
N LYS A 681 -5.60 10.46 25.54
CA LYS A 681 -6.98 10.98 25.45
C LYS A 681 -7.48 11.02 24.02
N ILE A 682 -8.76 10.75 23.85
CA ILE A 682 -9.52 11.06 22.65
C ILE A 682 -10.49 12.19 23.02
N ILE A 683 -10.53 13.25 22.21
CA ILE A 683 -11.44 14.38 22.42
C ILE A 683 -12.24 14.55 21.13
N LYS A 684 -13.58 14.49 21.27
CA LYS A 684 -14.50 14.73 20.17
C LYS A 684 -15.02 16.17 20.21
N PHE A 685 -14.95 16.84 19.06
CA PHE A 685 -15.51 18.17 18.85
C PHE A 685 -16.66 18.05 17.86
N ILE A 686 -17.74 18.75 18.14
CA ILE A 686 -18.95 18.75 17.29
C ILE A 686 -19.22 20.20 16.90
N CYS A 687 -19.33 20.43 15.60
CA CYS A 687 -19.74 21.70 15.05
C CYS A 687 -21.24 21.96 15.37
N LYS A 688 -21.56 23.17 15.87
CA LYS A 688 -22.95 23.63 16.08
C LYS A 688 -23.54 24.20 14.80
#